data_be39a1ca4cbab7a60fea48ec802e14e5
#
_entry.id   be39a1ca4cbab7a60fea48ec802e14e5
#
_cell.length_a   1.000
_cell.length_b   1.000
_cell.length_c   1.000
_cell.angle_alpha   90.00
_cell.angle_beta   90.00
_cell.angle_gamma   90.00
#
_symmetry.space_group_name_H-M   'P 1'
#
loop_
_entity.id
_entity.type
_entity.pdbx_description
1 polymer ?
#
loop_
_entity_poly.entity_id
_entity_poly.type
_entity_poly.pdbx_seq_one_letter_code
_entity_poly.pdbx_strand_id
1 'polypeptide(L)'
;MSEIKITINGKECVGQKGQTILEIAEANGVFIPTLCHLASVKHYGACGVCVVEGEGLPKLMRACSTVAADGWKINTESKRVVQARKIALELLMSDHDGDCKGPCGLNCPAHTDVQGYVKQIALGNDTKAVEIIKEKIPLPASIGRVCPHPCEDKCRRALVEQPLSIAYLKAFAADNDLKSEAPFKPELAPATGKKVAIVGGGPAGLSAAYQLAVKGHAVTVLDMMPEMGGMLRYGIPEYRLPKAVLAQEVAAIAALGVEMKNNVKVGQDVTLEALRADYDAVLVAVGAWKSTGIGCEGDKLEGVLGGIDMLREVNLGGRPDLGKNVAVVGGGNVAMDACRTAVRLGAENVYVIYRRTRAEAPAEDLEIEEALEEGVDFKWLTNPAEIIGENGKVVKIKLQVMELGEPDASGRRSPVPVEGKFEILDVDTVISAIGQRCSLAGFEALTQTRKGTIEASENNCTTNLEGVFAAGDATNRGPSIAVRAIGEANDAATAIDAYLAGRDMKIKAPYYSERKVTAEEFADREKLPRAEMSCKDPAYRKGNFDAVINGFTDEQARKEAERCLECGCHDFSDCKLVHHTNLYEVNPGRFAGDKRKAGSEKKLVVIERNEGKCILCGLCVRVCEEVAHEGLLGLVGRGFTTVIKPEFRDSEKLTKCADCKACAYACPTGALKILK
;
A
#
# COMPACT_ATOMS: atom_id res chain seq x y z
N MET A 1 28.60 32.86 32.93
CA MET A 1 27.22 33.35 32.74
C MET A 1 26.38 32.89 33.91
N SER A 2 25.45 33.67 34.43
CA SER A 2 24.61 33.25 35.57
C SER A 2 23.58 32.21 35.12
N GLU A 3 23.47 31.15 35.91
CA GLU A 3 22.47 30.09 35.73
C GLU A 3 21.07 30.66 36.00
N ILE A 4 20.08 30.20 35.24
CA ILE A 4 18.65 30.46 35.45
C ILE A 4 17.88 29.15 35.48
N LYS A 5 16.76 29.15 36.21
CA LYS A 5 15.87 27.98 36.32
C LYS A 5 14.49 28.33 35.80
N ILE A 6 13.97 27.53 34.92
CA ILE A 6 12.57 27.62 34.45
C ILE A 6 11.89 26.27 34.61
N THR A 7 10.57 26.27 34.73
CA THR A 7 9.79 25.05 34.77
C THR A 7 9.08 24.85 33.45
N ILE A 8 9.29 23.71 32.75
CA ILE A 8 8.59 23.40 31.50
C ILE A 8 7.76 22.14 31.71
N ASN A 9 6.44 22.23 31.56
CA ASN A 9 5.47 21.15 31.80
C ASN A 9 5.66 20.46 33.16
N GLY A 10 5.98 21.24 34.22
CA GLY A 10 6.25 20.73 35.57
C GLY A 10 7.67 20.21 35.81
N LYS A 11 8.53 20.10 34.78
CA LYS A 11 9.94 19.71 34.91
C LYS A 11 10.80 20.94 35.13
N GLU A 12 11.64 20.94 36.17
CA GLU A 12 12.69 21.95 36.37
C GLU A 12 13.74 21.79 35.27
N CYS A 13 14.04 22.88 34.57
CA CYS A 13 14.99 22.97 33.48
C CYS A 13 16.00 24.06 33.79
N VAL A 14 17.28 23.71 33.71
CA VAL A 14 18.39 24.61 34.00
C VAL A 14 18.98 25.12 32.67
N GLY A 15 19.22 26.42 32.62
CA GLY A 15 19.87 27.09 31.48
C GLY A 15 20.77 28.23 31.89
N GLN A 16 21.28 28.95 30.90
CA GLN A 16 22.14 30.13 31.10
C GLN A 16 21.36 31.40 30.78
N LYS A 17 21.63 32.45 31.50
CA LYS A 17 21.06 33.78 31.21
C LYS A 17 21.38 34.20 29.76
N GLY A 18 20.38 34.56 28.99
CA GLY A 18 20.49 34.93 27.58
C GLY A 18 20.05 33.83 26.62
N GLN A 19 19.89 32.58 27.07
CA GLN A 19 19.35 31.50 26.24
C GLN A 19 17.85 31.69 26.00
N THR A 20 17.40 31.22 24.87
CA THR A 20 15.98 31.14 24.51
C THR A 20 15.29 29.99 25.24
N ILE A 21 13.97 30.06 25.35
CA ILE A 21 13.15 28.97 25.92
C ILE A 21 13.44 27.66 25.16
N LEU A 22 13.61 27.69 23.84
CA LEU A 22 13.88 26.51 23.00
C LEU A 22 15.23 25.89 23.34
N GLU A 23 16.29 26.68 23.42
CA GLU A 23 17.65 26.19 23.76
C GLU A 23 17.68 25.53 25.13
N ILE A 24 16.97 26.10 26.12
CA ILE A 24 16.85 25.47 27.45
C ILE A 24 16.03 24.19 27.38
N ALA A 25 14.93 24.18 26.63
CA ALA A 25 14.09 22.99 26.46
C ALA A 25 14.88 21.83 25.82
N GLU A 26 15.62 22.09 24.74
CA GLU A 26 16.43 21.09 24.04
C GLU A 26 17.54 20.53 24.94
N ALA A 27 18.27 21.39 25.67
CA ALA A 27 19.32 20.99 26.60
C ALA A 27 18.78 20.11 27.75
N ASN A 28 17.49 20.23 28.10
CA ASN A 28 16.86 19.44 29.15
C ASN A 28 15.96 18.31 28.62
N GLY A 29 16.02 17.97 27.31
CA GLY A 29 15.27 16.88 26.70
C GLY A 29 13.76 17.12 26.60
N VAL A 30 13.33 18.41 26.52
CA VAL A 30 11.93 18.76 26.31
C VAL A 30 11.71 19.16 24.84
N PHE A 31 10.86 18.41 24.16
CA PHE A 31 10.56 18.64 22.74
C PHE A 31 9.64 19.83 22.54
N ILE A 32 10.06 20.77 21.70
CA ILE A 32 9.22 21.86 21.16
C ILE A 32 9.37 21.85 19.62
N PRO A 33 8.26 21.74 18.86
CA PRO A 33 8.34 21.63 17.39
C PRO A 33 8.83 22.92 16.74
N THR A 34 9.65 22.78 15.70
CA THR A 34 10.20 23.91 14.93
C THR A 34 10.19 23.65 13.43
N LEU A 35 10.04 24.72 12.61
CA LEU A 35 10.22 24.65 11.15
C LEU A 35 11.26 25.66 10.64
N CYS A 36 11.29 26.88 11.19
CA CYS A 36 12.19 27.96 10.75
C CYS A 36 13.39 28.17 11.68
N HIS A 37 13.69 27.21 12.54
CA HIS A 37 14.83 27.28 13.48
C HIS A 37 15.98 26.36 13.05
N LEU A 38 17.19 26.86 13.18
CA LEU A 38 18.44 26.14 13.09
C LEU A 38 19.46 26.82 14.03
N ALA A 39 20.16 26.05 14.84
CA ALA A 39 21.06 26.57 15.87
C ALA A 39 22.23 27.43 15.32
N SER A 40 22.64 27.17 14.06
CA SER A 40 23.75 27.86 13.43
C SER A 40 23.41 29.24 12.82
N VAL A 41 22.15 29.65 12.88
CA VAL A 41 21.69 30.95 12.33
C VAL A 41 20.87 31.75 13.35
N LYS A 42 20.83 33.08 13.20
CA LYS A 42 20.05 33.96 14.06
C LYS A 42 18.58 33.53 14.14
N HIS A 43 17.97 33.74 15.30
CA HIS A 43 16.55 33.43 15.53
C HIS A 43 15.66 34.39 14.72
N TYR A 44 14.69 33.82 14.00
CA TYR A 44 13.79 34.58 13.12
C TYR A 44 12.32 34.52 13.58
N GLY A 45 11.86 33.39 14.09
CA GLY A 45 10.52 33.25 14.64
C GLY A 45 9.37 33.37 13.64
N ALA A 46 9.57 33.04 12.34
CA ALA A 46 8.58 33.28 11.28
C ALA A 46 7.38 32.33 11.33
N CYS A 47 7.61 31.00 11.49
CA CYS A 47 6.60 29.98 11.25
C CYS A 47 5.49 29.86 12.33
N GLY A 48 5.73 30.35 13.55
CA GLY A 48 4.76 30.27 14.66
C GLY A 48 4.53 28.87 15.24
N VAL A 49 5.26 27.85 14.81
CA VAL A 49 5.05 26.46 15.25
C VAL A 49 5.64 26.21 16.66
N CYS A 50 6.67 26.93 17.07
CA CYS A 50 7.32 26.79 18.36
C CYS A 50 6.66 27.56 19.51
N VAL A 51 5.38 27.96 19.38
CA VAL A 51 4.69 28.73 20.43
C VAL A 51 4.54 27.95 21.72
N VAL A 52 4.66 28.66 22.85
CA VAL A 52 4.48 28.16 24.21
C VAL A 52 3.71 29.16 25.05
N GLU A 53 3.13 28.73 26.15
CA GLU A 53 2.38 29.55 27.09
C GLU A 53 3.15 29.75 28.39
N GLY A 54 3.32 30.98 28.85
CA GLY A 54 3.90 31.30 30.14
C GLY A 54 2.79 31.57 31.17
N GLU A 55 2.95 31.05 32.39
CA GLU A 55 2.01 31.29 33.47
C GLU A 55 1.90 32.81 33.76
N GLY A 56 0.67 33.32 33.81
CA GLY A 56 0.42 34.75 34.05
C GLY A 56 0.71 35.67 32.83
N LEU A 57 1.16 35.15 31.72
CA LEU A 57 1.43 35.94 30.52
C LEU A 57 0.25 35.92 29.54
N PRO A 58 -0.22 37.09 29.04
CA PRO A 58 -1.42 37.16 28.20
C PRO A 58 -1.22 36.64 26.78
N LYS A 59 0.02 36.58 26.29
CA LYS A 59 0.37 36.19 24.91
C LYS A 59 1.18 34.91 24.87
N LEU A 60 0.95 34.10 23.82
CA LEU A 60 1.84 33.01 23.50
C LEU A 60 3.21 33.56 23.03
N MET A 61 4.28 32.89 23.44
CA MET A 61 5.65 33.25 23.12
C MET A 61 6.23 32.29 22.09
N ARG A 62 7.11 32.76 21.21
CA ARG A 62 7.86 31.91 20.30
C ARG A 62 9.12 31.39 20.99
N ALA A 63 9.14 30.14 21.38
CA ALA A 63 10.25 29.57 22.15
C ALA A 63 11.62 29.76 21.50
N CYS A 64 11.70 29.71 20.14
CA CYS A 64 12.95 29.86 19.40
C CYS A 64 13.54 31.28 19.40
N SER A 65 12.79 32.31 19.81
CA SER A 65 13.24 33.72 19.76
C SER A 65 12.97 34.50 21.05
N THR A 66 12.39 33.84 22.05
CA THR A 66 12.11 34.48 23.35
C THR A 66 13.19 34.06 24.35
N VAL A 67 13.97 35.01 24.82
CA VAL A 67 14.96 34.80 25.90
C VAL A 67 14.21 34.49 27.19
N ALA A 68 14.60 33.39 27.83
CA ALA A 68 14.00 32.94 29.07
C ALA A 68 14.38 33.85 30.26
N ALA A 69 13.44 34.04 31.20
CA ALA A 69 13.72 34.68 32.47
C ALA A 69 13.61 33.68 33.62
N ASP A 70 14.44 33.89 34.63
CA ASP A 70 14.48 33.04 35.81
C ASP A 70 13.09 32.93 36.50
N GLY A 71 12.76 31.73 36.94
CA GLY A 71 11.51 31.43 37.61
C GLY A 71 10.29 31.26 36.69
N TRP A 72 10.44 31.39 35.38
CA TRP A 72 9.31 31.21 34.45
C TRP A 72 8.76 29.79 34.47
N LYS A 73 7.43 29.71 34.42
CA LYS A 73 6.69 28.45 34.25
C LYS A 73 6.06 28.41 32.87
N ILE A 74 6.50 27.47 32.05
CA ILE A 74 6.15 27.34 30.64
C ILE A 74 5.33 26.07 30.45
N ASN A 75 4.24 26.19 29.67
CA ASN A 75 3.45 25.06 29.21
C ASN A 75 3.57 24.93 27.68
N THR A 76 3.99 23.76 27.22
CA THR A 76 4.17 23.45 25.80
C THR A 76 2.99 22.66 25.21
N GLU A 77 2.02 22.23 26.01
CA GLU A 77 0.96 21.28 25.64
C GLU A 77 -0.45 21.77 26.02
N SER A 78 -0.60 23.02 26.48
CA SER A 78 -1.92 23.56 26.78
C SER A 78 -2.82 23.54 25.54
N LYS A 79 -4.15 23.45 25.74
CA LYS A 79 -5.13 23.51 24.64
C LYS A 79 -4.91 24.73 23.75
N ARG A 80 -4.54 25.86 24.31
CA ARG A 80 -4.26 27.10 23.59
C ARG A 80 -3.01 27.00 22.71
N VAL A 81 -1.94 26.39 23.21
CA VAL A 81 -0.70 26.14 22.48
C VAL A 81 -0.94 25.18 21.32
N VAL A 82 -1.58 24.03 21.60
CA VAL A 82 -1.89 23.03 20.56
C VAL A 82 -2.75 23.64 19.45
N GLN A 83 -3.79 24.40 19.81
CA GLN A 83 -4.66 25.06 18.84
C GLN A 83 -3.90 26.11 17.99
N ALA A 84 -3.01 26.89 18.59
CA ALA A 84 -2.21 27.87 17.86
C ALA A 84 -1.23 27.19 16.88
N ARG A 85 -0.61 26.07 17.27
CA ARG A 85 0.25 25.26 16.38
C ARG A 85 -0.55 24.66 15.22
N LYS A 86 -1.75 24.13 15.49
CA LYS A 86 -2.66 23.63 14.44
C LYS A 86 -2.93 24.72 13.41
N ILE A 87 -3.35 25.90 13.84
CA ILE A 87 -3.63 27.03 12.94
C ILE A 87 -2.39 27.42 12.12
N ALA A 88 -1.22 27.50 12.75
CA ALA A 88 0.02 27.83 12.03
C ALA A 88 0.37 26.79 10.96
N LEU A 89 0.24 25.50 11.29
CA LEU A 89 0.47 24.41 10.35
C LEU A 89 -0.59 24.38 9.24
N GLU A 90 -1.86 24.59 9.55
CA GLU A 90 -2.95 24.66 8.56
C GLU A 90 -2.73 25.80 7.56
N LEU A 91 -2.26 26.97 8.01
CA LEU A 91 -1.91 28.09 7.14
C LEU A 91 -0.71 27.76 6.24
N LEU A 92 0.32 27.09 6.76
CA LEU A 92 1.46 26.66 5.96
C LEU A 92 1.07 25.60 4.92
N MET A 93 0.17 24.67 5.30
CA MET A 93 -0.32 23.62 4.42
C MET A 93 -1.29 24.14 3.36
N SER A 94 -2.02 25.21 3.62
CA SER A 94 -2.98 25.79 2.65
C SER A 94 -2.29 26.28 1.37
N ASP A 95 -1.06 26.78 1.49
CA ASP A 95 -0.25 27.26 0.36
C ASP A 95 0.76 26.21 -0.15
N HIS A 96 0.98 25.13 0.58
CA HIS A 96 1.90 24.07 0.17
C HIS A 96 1.36 23.30 -1.05
N ASP A 97 2.13 23.26 -2.14
CA ASP A 97 1.78 22.60 -3.39
C ASP A 97 2.85 21.59 -3.80
N GLY A 98 2.69 20.34 -3.38
CA GLY A 98 3.64 19.27 -3.67
C GLY A 98 3.07 17.91 -3.28
N ASP A 99 3.50 16.87 -4.00
CA ASP A 99 3.18 15.49 -3.64
C ASP A 99 4.15 15.01 -2.56
N CYS A 100 3.63 14.56 -1.42
CA CYS A 100 4.45 13.89 -0.40
C CYS A 100 4.93 12.52 -0.89
N LYS A 101 3.99 11.74 -1.44
CA LYS A 101 4.25 10.42 -2.05
C LYS A 101 3.70 10.38 -3.47
N GLY A 102 4.29 9.54 -4.32
CA GLY A 102 3.76 9.28 -5.64
C GLY A 102 2.36 8.68 -5.58
N PRO A 103 1.42 9.05 -6.49
CA PRO A 103 0.06 8.53 -6.51
C PRO A 103 0.01 7.00 -6.57
N CYS A 104 0.99 6.36 -7.22
CA CYS A 104 1.13 4.90 -7.25
C CYS A 104 1.29 4.28 -5.85
N GLY A 105 2.10 4.89 -4.98
CA GLY A 105 2.28 4.45 -3.59
C GLY A 105 1.04 4.70 -2.73
N LEU A 106 0.34 5.83 -2.94
CA LEU A 106 -0.90 6.15 -2.23
C LEU A 106 -2.05 5.23 -2.61
N ASN A 107 -2.11 4.83 -3.89
CA ASN A 107 -3.16 3.91 -4.38
C ASN A 107 -2.84 2.43 -4.13
N CYS A 108 -1.63 2.10 -3.68
CA CYS A 108 -1.29 0.74 -3.27
C CYS A 108 -1.95 0.42 -1.92
N PRO A 109 -2.80 -0.62 -1.81
CA PRO A 109 -3.44 -0.97 -0.54
C PRO A 109 -2.47 -1.34 0.58
N ALA A 110 -1.24 -1.76 0.26
CA ALA A 110 -0.17 -2.00 1.22
C ALA A 110 0.70 -0.76 1.49
N HIS A 111 0.45 0.36 0.81
CA HIS A 111 1.20 1.62 0.95
C HIS A 111 2.72 1.48 0.76
N THR A 112 3.14 0.59 -0.15
CA THR A 112 4.56 0.38 -0.49
C THR A 112 5.15 1.62 -1.15
N ASP A 113 6.43 1.92 -0.90
CA ASP A 113 7.18 2.97 -1.59
C ASP A 113 7.55 2.54 -3.02
N VAL A 114 6.57 2.69 -3.93
CA VAL A 114 6.71 2.32 -5.34
C VAL A 114 7.83 3.12 -6.01
N GLN A 115 7.90 4.43 -5.78
CA GLN A 115 8.92 5.28 -6.37
C GLN A 115 10.32 4.87 -5.93
N GLY A 116 10.48 4.56 -4.62
CA GLY A 116 11.76 4.17 -4.06
C GLY A 116 12.30 2.87 -4.70
N TYR A 117 11.49 1.81 -4.74
CA TYR A 117 11.99 0.55 -5.31
C TYR A 117 12.16 0.60 -6.83
N VAL A 118 11.30 1.30 -7.58
CA VAL A 118 11.47 1.49 -9.02
C VAL A 118 12.78 2.23 -9.31
N LYS A 119 13.13 3.24 -8.50
CA LYS A 119 14.42 3.93 -8.62
C LYS A 119 15.61 3.01 -8.39
N GLN A 120 15.54 2.12 -7.40
CA GLN A 120 16.62 1.14 -7.15
C GLN A 120 16.75 0.15 -8.29
N ILE A 121 15.66 -0.28 -8.90
CA ILE A 121 15.69 -1.13 -10.10
C ILE A 121 16.38 -0.39 -11.26
N ALA A 122 16.04 0.88 -11.51
CA ALA A 122 16.69 1.67 -12.55
C ALA A 122 18.20 1.82 -12.33
N LEU A 123 18.66 1.81 -11.08
CA LEU A 123 20.07 1.89 -10.69
C LEU A 123 20.79 0.52 -10.66
N GLY A 124 20.11 -0.59 -10.92
CA GLY A 124 20.67 -1.93 -10.85
C GLY A 124 20.78 -2.52 -9.44
N ASN A 125 20.16 -1.93 -8.43
CA ASN A 125 20.22 -2.32 -7.03
C ASN A 125 19.01 -3.16 -6.63
N ASP A 126 18.84 -4.35 -7.21
CA ASP A 126 17.63 -5.17 -7.04
C ASP A 126 17.39 -5.61 -5.58
N THR A 127 18.44 -6.00 -4.85
CA THR A 127 18.34 -6.34 -3.42
C THR A 127 17.86 -5.14 -2.57
N LYS A 128 18.32 -3.92 -2.88
CA LYS A 128 17.85 -2.71 -2.20
C LYS A 128 16.40 -2.39 -2.57
N ALA A 129 15.99 -2.66 -3.80
CA ALA A 129 14.59 -2.56 -4.20
C ALA A 129 13.72 -3.53 -3.40
N VAL A 130 14.17 -4.78 -3.20
CA VAL A 130 13.46 -5.79 -2.41
C VAL A 130 13.38 -5.40 -0.92
N GLU A 131 14.42 -4.82 -0.36
CA GLU A 131 14.40 -4.26 1.00
C GLU A 131 13.24 -3.27 1.16
N ILE A 132 13.12 -2.29 0.26
CA ILE A 132 12.02 -1.30 0.26
C ILE A 132 10.65 -1.95 0.08
N ILE A 133 10.53 -2.94 -0.81
CA ILE A 133 9.26 -3.64 -1.03
C ILE A 133 8.85 -4.42 0.22
N LYS A 134 9.79 -5.15 0.84
CA LYS A 134 9.52 -6.01 1.99
C LYS A 134 9.18 -5.25 3.28
N GLU A 135 9.41 -3.94 3.35
CA GLU A 135 8.85 -3.12 4.42
C GLU A 135 7.32 -3.25 4.53
N LYS A 136 6.64 -3.53 3.41
CA LYS A 136 5.18 -3.62 3.31
C LYS A 136 4.65 -4.89 2.67
N ILE A 137 5.38 -5.48 1.73
CA ILE A 137 4.97 -6.66 0.95
C ILE A 137 6.05 -7.74 1.10
N PRO A 138 5.92 -8.65 2.08
CA PRO A 138 6.93 -9.70 2.32
C PRO A 138 7.03 -10.78 1.25
N LEU A 139 6.05 -10.84 0.35
CA LEU A 139 5.95 -11.80 -0.76
C LEU A 139 6.06 -11.09 -2.13
N PRO A 140 7.15 -10.35 -2.42
CA PRO A 140 7.23 -9.50 -3.61
C PRO A 140 7.21 -10.25 -4.94
N ALA A 141 7.83 -11.42 -5.03
CA ALA A 141 7.86 -12.23 -6.25
C ALA A 141 6.48 -12.79 -6.61
N SER A 142 5.76 -13.31 -5.62
CA SER A 142 4.40 -13.82 -5.79
C SER A 142 3.42 -12.69 -6.10
N ILE A 143 3.41 -11.62 -5.30
CA ILE A 143 2.49 -10.50 -5.49
C ILE A 143 2.79 -9.72 -6.77
N GLY A 144 4.04 -9.67 -7.22
CA GLY A 144 4.39 -9.06 -8.51
C GLY A 144 3.72 -9.72 -9.71
N ARG A 145 3.44 -11.03 -9.62
CA ARG A 145 2.82 -11.84 -10.68
C ARG A 145 1.30 -11.81 -10.69
N VAL A 146 0.67 -11.61 -9.52
CA VAL A 146 -0.79 -11.83 -9.36
C VAL A 146 -1.57 -10.60 -8.92
N CYS A 147 -0.87 -9.49 -8.64
CA CYS A 147 -1.53 -8.24 -8.25
C CYS A 147 -2.22 -7.59 -9.45
N PRO A 148 -3.49 -7.19 -9.36
CA PRO A 148 -4.18 -6.42 -10.40
C PRO A 148 -3.72 -4.94 -10.44
N HIS A 149 -2.56 -4.64 -9.95
CA HIS A 149 -1.75 -3.41 -9.99
C HIS A 149 -2.50 -2.06 -9.92
N PRO A 150 -3.35 -1.80 -8.91
CA PRO A 150 -4.06 -0.53 -8.78
C PRO A 150 -3.11 0.69 -8.72
N CYS A 151 -1.83 0.49 -8.42
CA CYS A 151 -0.81 1.53 -8.50
C CYS A 151 -0.57 2.02 -9.94
N GLU A 152 -0.73 1.18 -10.95
CA GLU A 152 -0.57 1.52 -12.37
C GLU A 152 -1.71 2.40 -12.85
N ASP A 153 -2.95 2.23 -12.38
CA ASP A 153 -4.12 3.07 -12.69
C ASP A 153 -3.92 4.55 -12.31
N LYS A 154 -3.08 4.81 -11.30
CA LYS A 154 -2.75 6.16 -10.84
C LYS A 154 -1.37 6.62 -11.27
N CYS A 155 -0.67 5.84 -12.08
CA CYS A 155 0.64 6.22 -12.58
C CYS A 155 0.54 7.41 -13.53
N ARG A 156 1.15 8.55 -13.16
CA ARG A 156 1.14 9.77 -13.99
C ARG A 156 1.87 9.63 -15.32
N ARG A 157 2.67 8.56 -15.50
CA ARG A 157 3.25 8.25 -16.80
C ARG A 157 2.17 8.02 -17.87
N ALA A 158 0.97 7.59 -17.47
CA ALA A 158 -0.20 7.50 -18.36
C ALA A 158 -0.64 8.85 -18.96
N LEU A 159 -0.21 9.99 -18.38
CA LEU A 159 -0.43 11.33 -18.95
C LEU A 159 0.59 11.69 -20.05
N VAL A 160 1.64 10.87 -20.24
CA VAL A 160 2.66 11.02 -21.29
C VAL A 160 2.42 10.03 -22.41
N GLU A 161 2.33 8.71 -22.09
CA GLU A 161 1.98 7.64 -23.04
C GLU A 161 1.26 6.46 -22.36
N GLN A 162 1.92 5.65 -21.52
CA GLN A 162 1.39 4.47 -20.85
C GLN A 162 1.93 4.37 -19.43
N PRO A 163 1.17 3.82 -18.45
CA PRO A 163 1.65 3.63 -17.10
C PRO A 163 2.88 2.70 -17.05
N LEU A 164 3.68 2.77 -15.99
CA LEU A 164 4.77 1.83 -15.74
C LEU A 164 4.23 0.44 -15.45
N SER A 165 5.01 -0.59 -15.82
CA SER A 165 4.79 -2.00 -15.44
C SER A 165 5.26 -2.25 -14.00
N ILE A 166 4.63 -1.59 -13.03
CA ILE A 166 5.06 -1.54 -11.62
C ILE A 166 5.05 -2.93 -10.96
N ALA A 167 4.00 -3.73 -11.23
CA ALA A 167 3.87 -5.06 -10.66
C ALA A 167 4.97 -6.00 -11.15
N TYR A 168 5.24 -6.00 -12.46
CA TYR A 168 6.26 -6.87 -13.04
C TYR A 168 7.69 -6.42 -12.73
N LEU A 169 7.93 -5.12 -12.59
CA LEU A 169 9.22 -4.62 -12.06
C LEU A 169 9.47 -5.13 -10.64
N LYS A 170 8.45 -5.21 -9.80
CA LYS A 170 8.54 -5.79 -8.46
C LYS A 170 8.88 -7.28 -8.51
N ALA A 171 8.21 -8.06 -9.38
CA ALA A 171 8.52 -9.48 -9.58
C ALA A 171 9.95 -9.67 -10.08
N PHE A 172 10.41 -8.87 -11.04
CA PHE A 172 11.75 -8.91 -11.58
C PHE A 172 12.82 -8.70 -10.50
N ALA A 173 12.70 -7.64 -9.70
CA ALA A 173 13.67 -7.38 -8.62
C ALA A 173 13.69 -8.51 -7.59
N ALA A 174 12.50 -9.05 -7.24
CA ALA A 174 12.38 -10.14 -6.28
C ALA A 174 12.96 -11.45 -6.82
N ASP A 175 12.78 -11.77 -8.09
CA ASP A 175 13.37 -12.95 -8.72
C ASP A 175 14.90 -12.88 -8.76
N ASN A 176 15.46 -11.69 -9.02
CA ASN A 176 16.90 -11.48 -9.01
C ASN A 176 17.48 -11.60 -7.60
N ASP A 177 16.80 -11.03 -6.62
CA ASP A 177 17.20 -11.14 -5.21
C ASP A 177 17.17 -12.59 -4.73
N LEU A 178 16.08 -13.34 -5.02
CA LEU A 178 15.98 -14.76 -4.65
C LEU A 178 17.06 -15.65 -5.29
N LYS A 179 17.58 -15.27 -6.46
CA LYS A 179 18.65 -15.98 -7.16
C LYS A 179 20.05 -15.50 -6.75
N SER A 180 20.16 -14.40 -6.02
CA SER A 180 21.44 -13.84 -5.61
C SER A 180 22.13 -14.71 -4.57
N GLU A 181 23.44 -14.55 -4.43
CA GLU A 181 24.24 -15.24 -3.40
C GLU A 181 23.85 -14.83 -1.97
N ALA A 182 23.30 -13.61 -1.80
CA ALA A 182 22.89 -13.04 -0.52
C ALA A 182 21.54 -12.36 -0.63
N PRO A 183 20.42 -13.11 -0.67
CA PRO A 183 19.08 -12.53 -0.70
C PRO A 183 18.82 -11.65 0.53
N PHE A 184 18.05 -10.59 0.35
CA PHE A 184 17.72 -9.66 1.44
C PHE A 184 17.09 -10.36 2.64
N LYS A 185 17.64 -10.10 3.81
CA LYS A 185 17.09 -10.49 5.13
C LYS A 185 16.94 -9.23 6.00
N PRO A 186 15.76 -9.01 6.63
CA PRO A 186 15.59 -7.89 7.54
C PRO A 186 16.41 -8.08 8.82
N GLU A 187 16.82 -6.98 9.44
CA GLU A 187 17.30 -7.00 10.82
C GLU A 187 16.12 -7.23 11.76
N LEU A 188 16.31 -8.12 12.73
CA LEU A 188 15.30 -8.41 13.74
C LEU A 188 15.54 -7.53 14.97
N ALA A 189 14.47 -6.94 15.51
CA ALA A 189 14.53 -6.27 16.79
C ALA A 189 14.83 -7.30 17.92
N PRO A 190 15.37 -6.85 19.08
CA PRO A 190 15.56 -7.71 20.22
C PRO A 190 14.27 -8.43 20.63
N ALA A 191 14.41 -9.69 21.11
CA ALA A 191 13.28 -10.51 21.51
C ALA A 191 12.43 -9.80 22.59
N THR A 192 11.14 -9.67 22.34
CA THR A 192 10.18 -9.02 23.25
C THR A 192 9.68 -9.95 24.36
N GLY A 193 9.90 -11.27 24.23
CA GLY A 193 9.34 -12.29 25.10
C GLY A 193 7.84 -12.54 24.90
N LYS A 194 7.20 -11.86 23.94
CA LYS A 194 5.78 -12.00 23.62
C LYS A 194 5.53 -13.02 22.53
N LYS A 195 4.44 -13.79 22.67
CA LYS A 195 4.03 -14.87 21.77
C LYS A 195 2.77 -14.50 21.02
N VAL A 196 2.77 -14.64 19.71
CA VAL A 196 1.59 -14.38 18.85
C VAL A 196 1.24 -15.62 18.06
N ALA A 197 -0.05 -16.05 18.13
CA ALA A 197 -0.59 -17.06 17.24
C ALA A 197 -1.26 -16.39 16.05
N ILE A 198 -1.03 -16.91 14.86
CA ILE A 198 -1.70 -16.48 13.62
C ILE A 198 -2.43 -17.69 13.03
N VAL A 199 -3.73 -17.57 12.86
CA VAL A 199 -4.57 -18.62 12.28
C VAL A 199 -4.83 -18.30 10.82
N GLY A 200 -4.22 -19.10 9.93
CA GLY A 200 -4.24 -18.95 8.49
C GLY A 200 -2.91 -18.49 7.91
N GLY A 201 -2.27 -19.37 7.13
CA GLY A 201 -0.99 -19.14 6.44
C GLY A 201 -1.14 -18.58 5.02
N GLY A 202 -2.19 -17.82 4.76
CA GLY A 202 -2.39 -17.08 3.51
C GLY A 202 -1.58 -15.77 3.46
N PRO A 203 -1.75 -14.94 2.40
CA PRO A 203 -0.98 -13.69 2.24
C PRO A 203 -1.11 -12.74 3.45
N ALA A 204 -2.27 -12.66 4.08
CA ALA A 204 -2.46 -11.85 5.29
C ALA A 204 -1.66 -12.43 6.47
N GLY A 205 -1.83 -13.71 6.79
CA GLY A 205 -1.14 -14.33 7.93
C GLY A 205 0.38 -14.32 7.78
N LEU A 206 0.90 -14.66 6.59
CA LEU A 206 2.34 -14.63 6.31
C LEU A 206 2.92 -13.22 6.41
N SER A 207 2.16 -12.19 5.98
CA SER A 207 2.61 -10.80 6.09
C SER A 207 2.63 -10.32 7.53
N ALA A 208 1.59 -10.63 8.31
CA ALA A 208 1.59 -10.33 9.74
C ALA A 208 2.71 -11.07 10.47
N ALA A 209 2.96 -12.35 10.12
CA ALA A 209 4.05 -13.13 10.71
C ALA A 209 5.42 -12.48 10.46
N TYR A 210 5.67 -12.06 9.23
CA TYR A 210 6.89 -11.33 8.88
C TYR A 210 7.05 -10.05 9.72
N GLN A 211 6.01 -9.19 9.74
CA GLN A 211 6.07 -7.91 10.43
C GLN A 211 6.26 -8.05 11.95
N LEU A 212 5.60 -9.04 12.56
CA LEU A 212 5.72 -9.30 13.99
C LEU A 212 7.08 -9.95 14.36
N ALA A 213 7.58 -10.85 13.51
CA ALA A 213 8.92 -11.44 13.71
C ALA A 213 10.02 -10.39 13.62
N VAL A 214 9.96 -9.47 12.63
CA VAL A 214 10.89 -8.33 12.51
C VAL A 214 10.89 -7.46 13.78
N LYS A 215 9.74 -7.33 14.46
CA LYS A 215 9.61 -6.59 15.73
C LYS A 215 10.07 -7.39 16.97
N GLY A 216 10.58 -8.61 16.80
CA GLY A 216 11.13 -9.44 17.86
C GLY A 216 10.10 -10.27 18.62
N HIS A 217 8.87 -10.42 18.13
CA HIS A 217 7.88 -11.31 18.73
C HIS A 217 8.11 -12.76 18.31
N ALA A 218 7.80 -13.72 19.20
CA ALA A 218 7.76 -15.14 18.86
C ALA A 218 6.42 -15.43 18.16
N VAL A 219 6.48 -15.86 16.90
CA VAL A 219 5.28 -16.03 16.06
C VAL A 219 5.10 -17.49 15.67
N THR A 220 3.88 -18.02 15.86
CA THR A 220 3.45 -19.33 15.37
C THR A 220 2.30 -19.13 14.39
N VAL A 221 2.44 -19.63 13.15
CA VAL A 221 1.37 -19.66 12.13
C VAL A 221 0.79 -21.05 12.07
N LEU A 222 -0.54 -21.17 12.21
CA LEU A 222 -1.29 -22.41 12.10
C LEU A 222 -2.14 -22.36 10.82
N ASP A 223 -2.05 -23.38 9.97
CA ASP A 223 -2.86 -23.52 8.78
C ASP A 223 -3.46 -24.93 8.66
N MET A 224 -4.72 -25.02 8.23
CA MET A 224 -5.40 -26.30 8.01
C MET A 224 -4.88 -27.08 6.80
N MET A 225 -4.15 -26.42 5.90
CA MET A 225 -3.64 -27.00 4.68
C MET A 225 -2.23 -27.58 4.87
N PRO A 226 -1.80 -28.51 4.00
CA PRO A 226 -0.48 -29.16 4.10
C PRO A 226 0.69 -28.22 3.85
N GLU A 227 0.48 -27.08 3.20
CA GLU A 227 1.50 -26.08 2.93
C GLU A 227 0.97 -24.66 3.09
N MET A 228 1.83 -23.74 3.52
CA MET A 228 1.50 -22.30 3.62
C MET A 228 1.32 -21.66 2.23
N GLY A 229 0.56 -20.57 2.18
CA GLY A 229 0.34 -19.77 0.96
C GLY A 229 -1.12 -19.39 0.73
N GLY A 230 -2.09 -20.11 1.36
CA GLY A 230 -3.50 -19.82 1.21
C GLY A 230 -3.95 -19.77 -0.25
N MET A 231 -4.76 -18.77 -0.66
CA MET A 231 -5.24 -18.65 -2.04
C MET A 231 -4.13 -18.42 -3.08
N LEU A 232 -2.94 -17.93 -2.71
CA LEU A 232 -1.79 -17.87 -3.62
C LEU A 232 -1.33 -19.27 -4.04
N ARG A 233 -1.44 -20.26 -3.16
CA ARG A 233 -1.09 -21.64 -3.44
C ARG A 233 -2.25 -22.44 -4.02
N TYR A 234 -3.43 -22.34 -3.41
CA TYR A 234 -4.55 -23.24 -3.65
C TYR A 234 -5.60 -22.69 -4.61
N GLY A 235 -5.68 -21.37 -4.79
CA GLY A 235 -6.62 -20.72 -5.69
C GLY A 235 -5.99 -20.34 -7.04
N ILE A 236 -4.80 -19.74 -7.02
CA ILE A 236 -4.14 -19.28 -8.23
C ILE A 236 -3.43 -20.44 -8.93
N PRO A 237 -3.62 -20.63 -10.26
CA PRO A 237 -2.98 -21.71 -11.00
C PRO A 237 -1.45 -21.59 -11.10
N GLU A 238 -0.78 -22.74 -11.28
CA GLU A 238 0.68 -22.84 -11.45
C GLU A 238 1.20 -21.97 -12.58
N TYR A 239 0.48 -21.91 -13.70
CA TYR A 239 0.88 -21.16 -14.90
C TYR A 239 0.88 -19.63 -14.70
N ARG A 240 0.21 -19.10 -13.67
CA ARG A 240 0.26 -17.69 -13.25
C ARG A 240 1.26 -17.46 -12.11
N LEU A 241 1.28 -18.37 -11.15
CA LEU A 241 2.17 -18.30 -9.98
C LEU A 241 2.83 -19.65 -9.73
N PRO A 242 4.07 -19.85 -10.21
CA PRO A 242 4.83 -21.05 -9.90
C PRO A 242 4.97 -21.27 -8.40
N LYS A 243 4.56 -22.43 -7.89
CA LYS A 243 4.53 -22.72 -6.46
C LYS A 243 5.93 -22.78 -5.84
N ALA A 244 6.93 -23.06 -6.65
CA ALA A 244 8.34 -23.01 -6.24
C ALA A 244 8.77 -21.59 -5.83
N VAL A 245 8.30 -20.55 -6.52
CA VAL A 245 8.57 -19.14 -6.15
C VAL A 245 7.93 -18.81 -4.81
N LEU A 246 6.65 -19.15 -4.64
CA LEU A 246 5.95 -18.92 -3.39
C LEU A 246 6.59 -19.69 -2.22
N ALA A 247 7.05 -20.93 -2.46
CA ALA A 247 7.71 -21.75 -1.44
C ALA A 247 9.02 -21.11 -0.96
N GLN A 248 9.80 -20.51 -1.85
CA GLN A 248 11.03 -19.78 -1.47
C GLN A 248 10.71 -18.56 -0.58
N GLU A 249 9.68 -17.79 -0.92
CA GLU A 249 9.27 -16.64 -0.10
C GLU A 249 8.73 -17.06 1.27
N VAL A 250 7.94 -18.14 1.33
CA VAL A 250 7.47 -18.74 2.60
C VAL A 250 8.64 -19.22 3.45
N ALA A 251 9.62 -19.90 2.85
CA ALA A 251 10.83 -20.36 3.53
C ALA A 251 11.66 -19.18 4.07
N ALA A 252 11.73 -18.07 3.34
CA ALA A 252 12.40 -16.86 3.80
C ALA A 252 11.72 -16.25 5.05
N ILE A 253 10.38 -16.32 5.13
CA ILE A 253 9.64 -15.89 6.33
C ILE A 253 9.89 -16.86 7.50
N ALA A 254 9.86 -18.17 7.25
CA ALA A 254 10.19 -19.18 8.28
C ALA A 254 11.61 -19.01 8.86
N ALA A 255 12.57 -18.63 8.00
CA ALA A 255 13.96 -18.37 8.39
C ALA A 255 14.15 -17.17 9.35
N LEU A 256 13.10 -16.36 9.58
CA LEU A 256 13.09 -15.32 10.63
C LEU A 256 12.75 -15.87 12.02
N GLY A 257 12.60 -17.19 12.17
CA GLY A 257 12.20 -17.84 13.41
C GLY A 257 10.69 -18.00 13.58
N VAL A 258 9.92 -17.81 12.51
CA VAL A 258 8.47 -18.06 12.53
C VAL A 258 8.21 -19.55 12.51
N GLU A 259 7.52 -20.06 13.55
CA GLU A 259 7.07 -21.44 13.61
C GLU A 259 5.85 -21.63 12.69
N MET A 260 5.91 -22.63 11.78
CA MET A 260 4.82 -22.93 10.84
C MET A 260 4.23 -24.32 11.13
N LYS A 261 2.95 -24.36 11.54
CA LYS A 261 2.19 -25.58 11.83
C LYS A 261 1.14 -25.83 10.76
N ASN A 262 1.46 -26.73 9.85
CA ASN A 262 0.56 -27.17 8.79
C ASN A 262 -0.37 -28.30 9.31
N ASN A 263 -1.48 -28.52 8.60
CA ASN A 263 -2.50 -29.52 8.94
C ASN A 263 -3.09 -29.34 10.35
N VAL A 264 -3.21 -28.09 10.82
CA VAL A 264 -3.81 -27.74 12.11
C VAL A 264 -5.06 -26.90 11.86
N LYS A 265 -6.23 -27.46 12.10
CA LYS A 265 -7.52 -26.80 11.92
C LYS A 265 -8.07 -26.32 13.25
N VAL A 266 -8.16 -25.01 13.41
CA VAL A 266 -8.79 -24.40 14.59
C VAL A 266 -10.29 -24.77 14.62
N GLY A 267 -10.78 -25.15 15.80
CA GLY A 267 -12.12 -25.71 16.00
C GLY A 267 -12.19 -27.24 15.89
N GLN A 268 -11.09 -27.90 15.48
CA GLN A 268 -10.97 -29.37 15.47
C GLN A 268 -9.74 -29.84 16.26
N ASP A 269 -8.55 -29.42 15.87
CA ASP A 269 -7.29 -29.86 16.47
C ASP A 269 -6.89 -28.99 17.67
N VAL A 270 -7.25 -27.71 17.64
CA VAL A 270 -7.03 -26.71 18.70
C VAL A 270 -8.22 -25.73 18.72
N THR A 271 -8.60 -25.25 19.90
CA THR A 271 -9.70 -24.25 20.01
C THR A 271 -9.13 -22.84 20.05
N LEU A 272 -9.97 -21.84 19.73
CA LEU A 272 -9.60 -20.42 19.86
C LEU A 272 -9.28 -20.06 21.31
N GLU A 273 -10.02 -20.65 22.28
CA GLU A 273 -9.82 -20.44 23.71
C GLU A 273 -8.44 -20.97 24.17
N ALA A 274 -8.02 -22.13 23.66
CA ALA A 274 -6.69 -22.67 23.96
C ALA A 274 -5.57 -21.76 23.41
N LEU A 275 -5.74 -21.26 22.18
CA LEU A 275 -4.79 -20.30 21.62
C LEU A 275 -4.72 -18.99 22.44
N ARG A 276 -5.84 -18.50 22.94
CA ARG A 276 -5.87 -17.31 23.80
C ARG A 276 -5.22 -17.53 25.18
N ALA A 277 -5.21 -18.77 25.65
CA ALA A 277 -4.55 -19.12 26.92
C ALA A 277 -3.02 -19.26 26.77
N ASP A 278 -2.55 -19.74 25.61
CA ASP A 278 -1.15 -20.08 25.37
C ASP A 278 -0.33 -18.92 24.74
N TYR A 279 -1.01 -17.92 24.15
CA TYR A 279 -0.40 -16.80 23.42
C TYR A 279 -0.87 -15.46 23.98
N ASP A 280 0.01 -14.45 23.94
CA ASP A 280 -0.29 -13.08 24.38
C ASP A 280 -1.26 -12.34 23.41
N ALA A 281 -1.31 -12.76 22.14
CA ALA A 281 -2.27 -12.26 21.14
C ALA A 281 -2.55 -13.31 20.08
N VAL A 282 -3.75 -13.25 19.47
CA VAL A 282 -4.16 -14.14 18.37
C VAL A 282 -4.63 -13.30 17.19
N LEU A 283 -4.13 -13.58 16.00
CA LEU A 283 -4.61 -13.00 14.74
C LEU A 283 -5.39 -14.06 13.94
N VAL A 284 -6.64 -13.77 13.59
CA VAL A 284 -7.47 -14.63 12.72
C VAL A 284 -7.40 -14.10 11.28
N ALA A 285 -6.77 -14.85 10.38
CA ALA A 285 -6.54 -14.52 8.98
C ALA A 285 -6.92 -15.69 8.04
N VAL A 286 -8.04 -16.34 8.32
CA VAL A 286 -8.47 -17.61 7.70
C VAL A 286 -8.95 -17.49 6.25
N GLY A 287 -9.18 -16.27 5.74
CA GLY A 287 -9.59 -16.02 4.36
C GLY A 287 -11.01 -16.51 4.02
N ALA A 288 -11.28 -16.69 2.72
CA ALA A 288 -12.58 -17.11 2.19
C ALA A 288 -12.42 -18.33 1.26
N TRP A 289 -12.85 -19.50 1.73
CA TRP A 289 -12.56 -20.80 1.09
C TRP A 289 -13.76 -21.45 0.40
N LYS A 290 -14.97 -20.94 0.58
CA LYS A 290 -16.19 -21.55 0.02
C LYS A 290 -16.64 -20.78 -1.22
N SER A 291 -16.85 -21.48 -2.32
CA SER A 291 -17.49 -20.90 -3.51
C SER A 291 -18.94 -20.51 -3.22
N THR A 292 -19.40 -19.44 -3.83
CA THR A 292 -20.81 -19.04 -3.80
C THR A 292 -21.58 -19.85 -4.86
N GLY A 293 -22.71 -20.49 -4.51
CA GLY A 293 -23.57 -21.19 -5.46
C GLY A 293 -24.20 -20.25 -6.48
N ILE A 294 -24.58 -20.76 -7.65
CA ILE A 294 -25.16 -19.97 -8.75
C ILE A 294 -26.53 -19.44 -8.36
N GLY A 295 -27.30 -20.20 -7.59
CA GLY A 295 -28.60 -19.79 -7.06
C GLY A 295 -29.76 -19.90 -8.06
N CYS A 296 -29.64 -20.76 -9.09
CA CYS A 296 -30.70 -21.14 -9.99
C CYS A 296 -31.11 -22.60 -9.80
N GLU A 297 -32.20 -23.03 -10.40
CA GLU A 297 -32.62 -24.42 -10.41
C GLU A 297 -31.52 -25.29 -11.01
N GLY A 298 -31.27 -26.46 -10.41
CA GLY A 298 -30.24 -27.41 -10.85
C GLY A 298 -28.82 -27.11 -10.33
N ASP A 299 -28.60 -26.10 -9.50
CA ASP A 299 -27.27 -25.72 -9.00
C ASP A 299 -26.61 -26.73 -8.04
N LYS A 300 -27.31 -27.84 -7.73
CA LYS A 300 -26.82 -28.96 -6.90
C LYS A 300 -26.64 -30.27 -7.66
N LEU A 301 -26.82 -30.26 -8.97
CA LEU A 301 -26.61 -31.43 -9.81
C LEU A 301 -25.15 -31.87 -9.80
N GLU A 302 -24.89 -33.15 -10.01
CA GLU A 302 -23.55 -33.68 -10.26
C GLU A 302 -22.98 -33.03 -11.53
N GLY A 303 -21.77 -32.46 -11.48
CA GLY A 303 -21.18 -31.66 -12.54
C GLY A 303 -21.29 -30.14 -12.28
N VAL A 304 -21.98 -29.70 -11.20
CA VAL A 304 -21.89 -28.29 -10.76
C VAL A 304 -20.81 -28.18 -9.69
N LEU A 305 -19.75 -27.41 -10.01
CA LEU A 305 -18.56 -27.29 -9.17
C LEU A 305 -18.38 -25.84 -8.70
N GLY A 306 -17.77 -25.66 -7.53
CA GLY A 306 -17.24 -24.38 -7.10
C GLY A 306 -15.89 -24.08 -7.77
N GLY A 307 -15.70 -22.85 -8.28
CA GLY A 307 -14.46 -22.49 -8.95
C GLY A 307 -13.23 -22.64 -8.05
N ILE A 308 -13.31 -22.18 -6.79
CA ILE A 308 -12.21 -22.35 -5.82
C ILE A 308 -11.98 -23.81 -5.46
N ASP A 309 -13.04 -24.62 -5.39
CA ASP A 309 -12.93 -26.03 -5.04
C ASP A 309 -12.20 -26.82 -6.15
N MET A 310 -12.56 -26.56 -7.42
CA MET A 310 -11.89 -27.13 -8.58
C MET A 310 -10.42 -26.67 -8.67
N LEU A 311 -10.14 -25.37 -8.53
CA LEU A 311 -8.79 -24.85 -8.58
C LEU A 311 -7.91 -25.41 -7.46
N ARG A 312 -8.47 -25.55 -6.25
CA ARG A 312 -7.78 -26.19 -5.11
C ARG A 312 -7.45 -27.64 -5.39
N GLU A 313 -8.37 -28.41 -5.94
CA GLU A 313 -8.14 -29.80 -6.32
C GLU A 313 -7.01 -29.93 -7.32
N VAL A 314 -7.01 -29.09 -8.37
CA VAL A 314 -5.95 -29.08 -9.40
C VAL A 314 -4.60 -28.68 -8.81
N ASN A 315 -4.56 -27.66 -7.95
CA ASN A 315 -3.33 -27.23 -7.30
C ASN A 315 -2.79 -28.22 -6.26
N LEU A 316 -3.62 -29.13 -5.77
CA LEU A 316 -3.22 -30.29 -4.95
C LEU A 316 -2.77 -31.50 -5.80
N GLY A 317 -2.72 -31.37 -7.13
CA GLY A 317 -2.29 -32.41 -8.05
C GLY A 317 -3.43 -33.25 -8.63
N GLY A 318 -4.68 -32.96 -8.27
CA GLY A 318 -5.86 -33.60 -8.86
C GLY A 318 -6.03 -33.26 -10.33
N ARG A 319 -6.76 -34.09 -11.04
CA ARG A 319 -7.13 -33.88 -12.45
C ARG A 319 -8.60 -34.30 -12.61
N PRO A 320 -9.54 -33.44 -12.16
CA PRO A 320 -10.95 -33.73 -12.30
C PRO A 320 -11.34 -33.86 -13.78
N ASP A 321 -12.17 -34.84 -14.09
CA ASP A 321 -12.79 -34.97 -15.41
C ASP A 321 -13.94 -33.95 -15.51
N LEU A 322 -13.79 -32.97 -16.35
CA LEU A 322 -14.77 -31.90 -16.57
C LEU A 322 -15.68 -32.17 -17.78
N GLY A 323 -15.46 -33.28 -18.51
CA GLY A 323 -16.12 -33.53 -19.78
C GLY A 323 -15.58 -32.61 -20.90
N LYS A 324 -16.31 -32.56 -22.03
CA LYS A 324 -15.91 -31.82 -23.23
C LYS A 324 -16.37 -30.36 -23.22
N ASN A 325 -17.54 -30.08 -22.65
CA ASN A 325 -18.20 -28.80 -22.70
C ASN A 325 -18.32 -28.23 -21.28
N VAL A 326 -17.61 -27.15 -21.01
CA VAL A 326 -17.53 -26.55 -19.66
C VAL A 326 -18.07 -25.12 -19.69
N ALA A 327 -19.00 -24.80 -18.81
CA ALA A 327 -19.50 -23.45 -18.60
C ALA A 327 -18.96 -22.88 -17.29
N VAL A 328 -18.26 -21.74 -17.33
CA VAL A 328 -17.78 -21.00 -16.16
C VAL A 328 -18.63 -19.77 -15.95
N VAL A 329 -19.31 -19.68 -14.82
CA VAL A 329 -20.20 -18.56 -14.49
C VAL A 329 -19.46 -17.52 -13.66
N GLY A 330 -19.24 -16.34 -14.23
CA GLY A 330 -18.54 -15.22 -13.58
C GLY A 330 -17.64 -14.44 -14.54
N GLY A 331 -17.27 -13.21 -14.18
CA GLY A 331 -16.40 -12.35 -14.99
C GLY A 331 -15.22 -11.77 -14.23
N GLY A 332 -14.82 -12.38 -13.10
CA GLY A 332 -13.66 -11.97 -12.31
C GLY A 332 -12.45 -12.90 -12.51
N ASN A 333 -11.34 -12.59 -11.82
CA ASN A 333 -10.08 -13.34 -11.96
C ASN A 333 -10.23 -14.85 -11.67
N VAL A 334 -11.09 -15.23 -10.72
CA VAL A 334 -11.40 -16.67 -10.45
C VAL A 334 -12.04 -17.34 -11.67
N ALA A 335 -12.88 -16.62 -12.43
CA ALA A 335 -13.48 -17.16 -13.65
C ALA A 335 -12.42 -17.35 -14.74
N MET A 336 -11.47 -16.40 -14.88
CA MET A 336 -10.35 -16.51 -15.82
C MET A 336 -9.43 -17.68 -15.45
N ASP A 337 -9.10 -17.83 -14.17
CA ASP A 337 -8.34 -18.97 -13.68
C ASP A 337 -9.04 -20.30 -13.92
N ALA A 338 -10.35 -20.36 -13.67
CA ALA A 338 -11.14 -21.57 -13.84
C ALA A 338 -11.30 -21.99 -15.31
N CYS A 339 -11.64 -21.04 -16.22
CA CYS A 339 -11.83 -21.35 -17.65
C CYS A 339 -10.51 -21.80 -18.31
N ARG A 340 -9.41 -21.09 -18.05
CA ARG A 340 -8.09 -21.42 -18.57
C ARG A 340 -7.55 -22.74 -18.00
N THR A 341 -7.90 -23.05 -16.74
CA THR A 341 -7.60 -24.37 -16.14
C THR A 341 -8.42 -25.46 -16.80
N ALA A 342 -9.72 -25.25 -17.10
CA ALA A 342 -10.55 -26.20 -17.80
C ALA A 342 -10.01 -26.56 -19.21
N VAL A 343 -9.52 -25.57 -19.96
CA VAL A 343 -8.82 -25.81 -21.24
C VAL A 343 -7.62 -26.74 -21.04
N ARG A 344 -6.79 -26.51 -20.01
CA ARG A 344 -5.60 -27.33 -19.70
C ARG A 344 -5.92 -28.73 -19.20
N LEU A 345 -7.13 -28.92 -18.67
CA LEU A 345 -7.64 -30.24 -18.28
C LEU A 345 -8.23 -31.04 -19.47
N GLY A 346 -8.28 -30.42 -20.67
CA GLY A 346 -8.69 -31.10 -21.90
C GLY A 346 -10.13 -30.87 -22.32
N ALA A 347 -10.83 -29.90 -21.75
CA ALA A 347 -12.14 -29.50 -22.24
C ALA A 347 -12.04 -28.96 -23.68
N GLU A 348 -12.94 -29.46 -24.58
CA GLU A 348 -12.96 -29.09 -25.99
C GLU A 348 -13.58 -27.70 -26.19
N ASN A 349 -14.67 -27.42 -25.48
CA ASN A 349 -15.41 -26.14 -25.53
C ASN A 349 -15.53 -25.58 -24.13
N VAL A 350 -15.00 -24.36 -23.91
CA VAL A 350 -15.08 -23.67 -22.62
C VAL A 350 -15.78 -22.34 -22.82
N TYR A 351 -16.89 -22.14 -22.11
CA TYR A 351 -17.70 -20.93 -22.17
C TYR A 351 -17.58 -20.13 -20.88
N VAL A 352 -17.36 -18.82 -20.97
CA VAL A 352 -17.48 -17.90 -19.82
C VAL A 352 -18.81 -17.17 -19.92
N ILE A 353 -19.68 -17.36 -18.94
CA ILE A 353 -21.02 -16.78 -18.87
C ILE A 353 -20.97 -15.56 -17.96
N TYR A 354 -21.22 -14.37 -18.50
CA TYR A 354 -21.20 -13.15 -17.73
C TYR A 354 -22.36 -12.21 -18.04
N ARG A 355 -23.05 -11.77 -17.00
CA ARG A 355 -24.30 -10.99 -17.08
C ARG A 355 -24.16 -9.54 -17.54
N ARG A 356 -22.94 -9.05 -17.76
CA ARG A 356 -22.62 -7.71 -18.29
C ARG A 356 -21.70 -7.84 -19.51
N THR A 357 -21.16 -6.71 -20.00
CA THR A 357 -20.18 -6.73 -21.09
C THR A 357 -18.75 -6.84 -20.55
N ARG A 358 -17.78 -6.90 -21.47
CA ARG A 358 -16.35 -6.87 -21.15
C ARG A 358 -15.96 -5.64 -20.33
N ALA A 359 -16.54 -4.47 -20.64
CA ALA A 359 -16.23 -3.21 -19.99
C ALA A 359 -16.56 -3.20 -18.47
N GLU A 360 -17.57 -3.97 -18.06
CA GLU A 360 -17.93 -4.13 -16.65
C GLU A 360 -17.32 -5.36 -15.99
N ALA A 361 -16.56 -6.17 -16.73
CA ALA A 361 -15.90 -7.35 -16.15
C ALA A 361 -14.81 -6.91 -15.14
N PRO A 362 -14.79 -7.51 -13.93
CA PRO A 362 -13.77 -7.16 -12.94
C PRO A 362 -12.43 -7.90 -13.13
N ALA A 363 -12.31 -8.79 -14.11
CA ALA A 363 -11.05 -9.43 -14.49
C ALA A 363 -10.13 -8.44 -15.21
N GLU A 364 -8.82 -8.66 -15.10
CA GLU A 364 -7.84 -7.88 -15.84
C GLU A 364 -7.97 -8.13 -17.36
N ASP A 365 -7.88 -7.07 -18.16
CA ASP A 365 -8.00 -7.15 -19.61
C ASP A 365 -7.01 -8.15 -20.24
N LEU A 366 -5.78 -8.20 -19.71
CA LEU A 366 -4.75 -9.16 -20.16
C LEU A 366 -5.19 -10.62 -19.94
N GLU A 367 -5.85 -10.91 -18.81
CA GLU A 367 -6.32 -12.27 -18.51
C GLU A 367 -7.50 -12.67 -19.39
N ILE A 368 -8.35 -11.71 -19.76
CA ILE A 368 -9.44 -11.93 -20.73
C ILE A 368 -8.86 -12.20 -22.11
N GLU A 369 -7.85 -11.42 -22.57
CA GLU A 369 -7.19 -11.64 -23.85
C GLU A 369 -6.51 -13.01 -23.90
N GLU A 370 -5.76 -13.36 -22.86
CA GLU A 370 -5.12 -14.65 -22.76
C GLU A 370 -6.12 -15.83 -22.79
N ALA A 371 -7.30 -15.67 -22.17
CA ALA A 371 -8.35 -16.68 -22.23
C ALA A 371 -8.94 -16.80 -23.65
N LEU A 372 -9.18 -15.68 -24.34
CA LEU A 372 -9.62 -15.65 -25.74
C LEU A 372 -8.61 -16.34 -26.69
N GLU A 373 -7.32 -16.03 -26.54
CA GLU A 373 -6.24 -16.66 -27.30
C GLU A 373 -6.13 -18.17 -27.05
N GLU A 374 -6.48 -18.62 -25.85
CA GLU A 374 -6.55 -20.03 -25.47
C GLU A 374 -7.82 -20.73 -25.99
N GLY A 375 -8.76 -19.99 -26.62
CA GLY A 375 -9.94 -20.51 -27.28
C GLY A 375 -11.18 -20.56 -26.41
N VAL A 376 -11.21 -19.81 -25.32
CA VAL A 376 -12.40 -19.65 -24.47
C VAL A 376 -13.43 -18.76 -25.17
N ASP A 377 -14.70 -19.18 -25.21
CA ASP A 377 -15.81 -18.44 -25.78
C ASP A 377 -16.57 -17.65 -24.69
N PHE A 378 -16.68 -16.35 -24.85
CA PHE A 378 -17.36 -15.46 -23.90
C PHE A 378 -18.81 -15.20 -24.28
N LYS A 379 -19.74 -15.68 -23.46
CA LYS A 379 -21.17 -15.38 -23.53
C LYS A 379 -21.46 -14.14 -22.68
N TRP A 380 -21.17 -12.96 -23.28
CA TRP A 380 -21.49 -11.67 -22.65
C TRP A 380 -23.00 -11.44 -22.60
N LEU A 381 -23.48 -10.63 -21.66
CA LEU A 381 -24.89 -10.31 -21.48
C LEU A 381 -25.77 -11.55 -21.34
N THR A 382 -25.28 -12.57 -20.64
CA THR A 382 -26.02 -13.77 -20.33
C THR A 382 -25.90 -14.14 -18.84
N ASN A 383 -26.97 -14.67 -18.27
CA ASN A 383 -27.01 -15.10 -16.87
C ASN A 383 -27.67 -16.46 -16.76
N PRO A 384 -27.17 -17.40 -15.95
CA PRO A 384 -27.83 -18.68 -15.74
C PRO A 384 -29.27 -18.51 -15.23
N ALA A 385 -30.23 -19.13 -15.88
CA ALA A 385 -31.63 -19.21 -15.46
C ALA A 385 -31.94 -20.58 -14.85
N GLU A 386 -31.38 -21.64 -15.44
CA GLU A 386 -31.63 -23.02 -15.05
C GLU A 386 -30.46 -23.90 -15.50
N ILE A 387 -30.05 -24.87 -14.69
CA ILE A 387 -29.13 -25.96 -15.06
C ILE A 387 -29.96 -27.22 -15.20
N ILE A 388 -29.99 -27.77 -16.41
CA ILE A 388 -30.82 -28.91 -16.78
C ILE A 388 -30.00 -30.18 -16.60
N GLY A 389 -30.55 -31.14 -15.88
CA GLY A 389 -29.93 -32.42 -15.61
C GLY A 389 -30.71 -33.63 -16.15
N GLU A 390 -29.99 -34.70 -16.47
CA GLU A 390 -30.54 -36.02 -16.74
C GLU A 390 -29.88 -37.03 -15.79
N ASN A 391 -30.69 -37.85 -15.14
CA ASN A 391 -30.23 -38.84 -14.14
C ASN A 391 -29.38 -38.22 -13.02
N GLY A 392 -29.66 -36.95 -12.62
CA GLY A 392 -28.93 -36.24 -11.58
C GLY A 392 -27.65 -35.59 -12.02
N LYS A 393 -27.26 -35.66 -13.30
CA LYS A 393 -26.05 -35.07 -13.88
C LYS A 393 -26.39 -33.91 -14.79
N VAL A 394 -25.54 -32.92 -14.85
CA VAL A 394 -25.62 -31.76 -15.78
C VAL A 394 -25.55 -32.24 -17.23
N VAL A 395 -26.45 -31.73 -18.08
CA VAL A 395 -26.42 -31.95 -19.54
C VAL A 395 -26.57 -30.65 -20.32
N LYS A 396 -27.21 -29.62 -19.77
CA LYS A 396 -27.42 -28.31 -20.44
C LYS A 396 -27.49 -27.19 -19.42
N ILE A 397 -27.23 -26.00 -19.89
CA ILE A 397 -27.49 -24.75 -19.15
C ILE A 397 -28.38 -23.83 -19.99
N LYS A 398 -29.45 -23.31 -19.37
CA LYS A 398 -30.33 -22.31 -19.95
C LYS A 398 -29.93 -20.92 -19.46
N LEU A 399 -29.66 -20.04 -20.38
CA LEU A 399 -29.14 -18.68 -20.14
C LEU A 399 -30.22 -17.66 -20.46
N GLN A 400 -30.50 -16.76 -19.52
CA GLN A 400 -31.30 -15.56 -19.75
C GLN A 400 -30.43 -14.52 -20.46
N VAL A 401 -30.88 -14.01 -21.58
CA VAL A 401 -30.24 -12.87 -22.28
C VAL A 401 -30.49 -11.60 -21.48
N MET A 402 -29.45 -10.81 -21.31
CA MET A 402 -29.45 -9.57 -20.53
C MET A 402 -29.22 -8.34 -21.42
N GLU A 403 -29.59 -7.17 -20.92
CA GLU A 403 -29.17 -5.86 -21.44
C GLU A 403 -28.64 -5.00 -20.29
N LEU A 404 -27.96 -3.90 -20.63
CA LEU A 404 -27.41 -2.99 -19.63
C LEU A 404 -28.37 -1.84 -19.36
N GLY A 405 -28.87 -1.75 -18.13
CA GLY A 405 -29.64 -0.65 -17.58
C GLY A 405 -28.75 0.46 -16.98
N GLU A 406 -29.30 1.19 -16.01
CA GLU A 406 -28.61 2.28 -15.31
C GLU A 406 -27.46 1.77 -14.41
N PRO A 407 -26.47 2.62 -14.13
CA PRO A 407 -25.37 2.27 -13.24
C PRO A 407 -25.85 1.93 -11.81
N ASP A 408 -25.26 0.91 -11.21
CA ASP A 408 -25.45 0.53 -9.82
C ASP A 408 -24.61 1.42 -8.85
N ALA A 409 -24.73 1.18 -7.55
CA ALA A 409 -23.98 1.92 -6.54
C ALA A 409 -22.43 1.82 -6.69
N SER A 410 -21.93 0.86 -7.45
CA SER A 410 -20.49 0.73 -7.79
C SER A 410 -20.10 1.49 -9.06
N GLY A 411 -21.06 2.16 -9.73
CA GLY A 411 -20.88 2.84 -10.99
C GLY A 411 -20.91 1.94 -12.24
N ARG A 412 -21.12 0.61 -12.08
CA ARG A 412 -21.26 -0.33 -13.20
C ARG A 412 -22.70 -0.45 -13.62
N ARG A 413 -22.95 -0.53 -14.93
CA ARG A 413 -24.30 -0.66 -15.48
C ARG A 413 -24.97 -1.95 -14.98
N SER A 414 -26.21 -1.85 -14.54
CA SER A 414 -26.98 -2.97 -13.98
C SER A 414 -27.44 -3.91 -15.09
N PRO A 415 -27.30 -5.24 -14.93
CA PRO A 415 -27.83 -6.19 -15.89
C PRO A 415 -29.35 -6.34 -15.71
N VAL A 416 -30.11 -6.19 -16.81
CA VAL A 416 -31.56 -6.28 -16.87
C VAL A 416 -31.94 -7.47 -17.78
N PRO A 417 -32.81 -8.39 -17.38
CA PRO A 417 -33.23 -9.50 -18.25
C PRO A 417 -34.07 -9.01 -19.40
N VAL A 418 -33.79 -9.54 -20.61
CA VAL A 418 -34.65 -9.33 -21.80
C VAL A 418 -35.73 -10.38 -21.77
N GLU A 419 -36.97 -9.95 -21.57
CA GLU A 419 -38.12 -10.85 -21.37
C GLU A 419 -38.28 -11.86 -22.51
N GLY A 420 -38.45 -13.14 -22.17
CA GLY A 420 -38.68 -14.22 -23.10
C GLY A 420 -37.48 -14.65 -23.97
N LYS A 421 -36.31 -14.03 -23.82
CA LYS A 421 -35.11 -14.41 -24.60
C LYS A 421 -34.18 -15.29 -23.78
N PHE A 422 -33.99 -16.53 -24.26
CA PHE A 422 -33.13 -17.52 -23.67
C PHE A 422 -32.21 -18.14 -24.71
N GLU A 423 -31.04 -18.58 -24.27
CA GLU A 423 -30.11 -19.44 -25.00
C GLU A 423 -29.93 -20.74 -24.24
N ILE A 424 -29.68 -21.84 -24.94
CA ILE A 424 -29.42 -23.15 -24.34
C ILE A 424 -28.07 -23.63 -24.87
N LEU A 425 -27.19 -24.05 -23.96
CA LEU A 425 -25.90 -24.66 -24.28
C LEU A 425 -25.86 -26.08 -23.73
N ASP A 426 -25.34 -27.02 -24.52
CA ASP A 426 -24.97 -28.34 -24.05
C ASP A 426 -23.70 -28.23 -23.23
N VAL A 427 -23.72 -28.73 -21.97
CA VAL A 427 -22.58 -28.67 -21.07
C VAL A 427 -22.50 -29.91 -20.20
N ASP A 428 -21.30 -30.39 -19.94
CA ASP A 428 -21.02 -31.52 -19.06
C ASP A 428 -20.74 -31.04 -17.63
N THR A 429 -20.17 -29.83 -17.51
CA THR A 429 -19.81 -29.25 -16.21
C THR A 429 -20.13 -27.74 -16.18
N VAL A 430 -20.63 -27.28 -15.03
CA VAL A 430 -20.86 -25.86 -14.74
C VAL A 430 -20.01 -25.45 -13.53
N ILE A 431 -19.17 -24.44 -13.68
CA ILE A 431 -18.26 -23.96 -12.62
C ILE A 431 -18.72 -22.59 -12.13
N SER A 432 -19.05 -22.50 -10.83
CA SER A 432 -19.45 -21.25 -10.19
C SER A 432 -18.22 -20.43 -9.77
N ALA A 433 -18.03 -19.25 -10.38
CA ALA A 433 -16.96 -18.29 -10.09
C ALA A 433 -17.50 -16.89 -9.76
N ILE A 434 -18.66 -16.81 -9.08
CA ILE A 434 -19.38 -15.55 -8.78
C ILE A 434 -19.09 -14.98 -7.40
N GLY A 435 -18.10 -15.48 -6.70
CA GLY A 435 -17.66 -14.99 -5.41
C GLY A 435 -17.33 -16.08 -4.41
N GLN A 436 -16.82 -15.66 -3.27
CA GLN A 436 -16.33 -16.52 -2.20
C GLN A 436 -16.99 -16.16 -0.87
N ARG A 437 -17.05 -17.12 0.05
CA ARG A 437 -17.57 -16.96 1.41
C ARG A 437 -16.57 -17.50 2.43
N CYS A 438 -16.55 -16.90 3.61
CA CYS A 438 -15.78 -17.41 4.74
C CYS A 438 -16.40 -18.69 5.32
N SER A 439 -15.56 -19.51 5.92
CA SER A 439 -15.97 -20.64 6.77
C SER A 439 -15.47 -20.36 8.18
N LEU A 440 -16.36 -20.01 9.09
CA LEU A 440 -16.04 -19.58 10.45
C LEU A 440 -16.34 -20.65 11.50
N ALA A 441 -16.39 -21.93 11.10
CA ALA A 441 -16.47 -23.05 12.03
C ALA A 441 -15.23 -23.07 12.93
N GLY A 442 -15.42 -23.10 14.24
CA GLY A 442 -14.38 -22.97 15.27
C GLY A 442 -14.11 -21.52 15.73
N PHE A 443 -14.87 -20.56 15.19
CA PHE A 443 -14.79 -19.14 15.56
C PHE A 443 -16.16 -18.56 15.95
N GLU A 444 -17.06 -19.39 16.45
CA GLU A 444 -18.43 -19.03 16.82
C GLU A 444 -18.49 -17.96 17.93
N ALA A 445 -17.45 -17.86 18.74
CA ALA A 445 -17.31 -16.86 19.78
C ALA A 445 -17.04 -15.44 19.24
N LEU A 446 -16.65 -15.31 17.97
CA LEU A 446 -16.43 -14.03 17.32
C LEU A 446 -17.74 -13.48 16.74
N THR A 447 -17.97 -12.18 16.94
CA THR A 447 -19.10 -11.49 16.32
C THR A 447 -18.96 -11.52 14.80
N GLN A 448 -20.05 -11.90 14.12
CA GLN A 448 -20.10 -11.98 12.67
C GLN A 448 -20.95 -10.85 12.09
N THR A 449 -20.52 -10.33 10.93
CA THR A 449 -21.31 -9.40 10.14
C THR A 449 -22.49 -10.10 9.46
N ARG A 450 -23.43 -9.33 8.91
CA ARG A 450 -24.55 -9.88 8.11
C ARG A 450 -24.08 -10.64 6.86
N LYS A 451 -22.84 -10.45 6.42
CA LYS A 451 -22.24 -11.16 5.27
C LYS A 451 -21.55 -12.47 5.66
N GLY A 452 -21.55 -12.85 6.95
CA GLY A 452 -20.87 -14.05 7.45
C GLY A 452 -19.35 -13.90 7.49
N THR A 453 -18.85 -12.70 7.72
CA THR A 453 -17.42 -12.39 7.97
C THR A 453 -17.24 -11.98 9.43
N ILE A 454 -16.02 -11.98 9.94
CA ILE A 454 -15.70 -11.52 11.31
C ILE A 454 -15.85 -10.01 11.38
N GLU A 455 -16.56 -9.52 12.40
CA GLU A 455 -16.61 -8.10 12.70
C GLU A 455 -15.30 -7.69 13.39
N ALA A 456 -14.54 -6.83 12.71
CA ALA A 456 -13.28 -6.28 13.20
C ALA A 456 -13.28 -4.75 13.11
N SER A 457 -12.69 -4.10 14.10
CA SER A 457 -12.53 -2.64 14.12
C SER A 457 -11.65 -2.14 12.97
N GLU A 458 -12.13 -1.19 12.20
CA GLU A 458 -11.34 -0.57 11.13
C GLU A 458 -10.16 0.27 11.65
N ASN A 459 -10.17 0.66 12.92
CA ASN A 459 -9.16 1.51 13.53
C ASN A 459 -7.97 0.74 14.12
N ASN A 460 -8.15 -0.55 14.46
CA ASN A 460 -7.14 -1.33 15.17
C ASN A 460 -7.27 -2.85 15.00
N CYS A 461 -8.09 -3.33 14.07
CA CYS A 461 -8.29 -4.74 13.74
C CYS A 461 -8.76 -5.63 14.93
N THR A 462 -9.18 -5.04 16.07
CA THR A 462 -9.68 -5.81 17.22
C THR A 462 -11.04 -6.41 16.94
N THR A 463 -11.30 -7.57 17.54
CA THR A 463 -12.59 -8.24 17.55
C THR A 463 -13.35 -7.94 18.87
N ASN A 464 -14.48 -8.61 19.09
CA ASN A 464 -15.19 -8.59 20.37
C ASN A 464 -14.44 -9.30 21.51
N LEU A 465 -13.41 -10.07 21.24
CA LEU A 465 -12.60 -10.76 22.25
C LEU A 465 -11.27 -10.05 22.45
N GLU A 466 -10.96 -9.73 23.72
CA GLU A 466 -9.69 -9.10 24.08
C GLU A 466 -8.49 -10.00 23.68
N GLY A 467 -7.45 -9.38 23.10
CA GLY A 467 -6.28 -10.07 22.61
C GLY A 467 -6.48 -10.82 21.29
N VAL A 468 -7.69 -10.76 20.69
CA VAL A 468 -7.99 -11.37 19.40
C VAL A 468 -8.22 -10.31 18.34
N PHE A 469 -7.46 -10.42 17.26
CA PHE A 469 -7.48 -9.54 16.09
C PHE A 469 -7.92 -10.30 14.85
N ALA A 470 -8.40 -9.61 13.83
CA ALA A 470 -8.72 -10.23 12.55
C ALA A 470 -8.30 -9.34 11.36
N ALA A 471 -7.84 -9.97 10.27
CA ALA A 471 -7.42 -9.29 9.05
C ALA A 471 -7.69 -10.11 7.78
N GLY A 472 -7.69 -9.44 6.64
CA GLY A 472 -7.84 -10.03 5.31
C GLY A 472 -9.29 -10.41 4.97
N ASP A 473 -9.46 -11.32 4.02
CA ASP A 473 -10.74 -11.65 3.39
C ASP A 473 -11.83 -12.16 4.37
N ALA A 474 -11.42 -12.57 5.57
CA ALA A 474 -12.35 -13.02 6.60
C ALA A 474 -13.04 -11.87 7.36
N THR A 475 -12.67 -10.61 7.14
CA THR A 475 -13.18 -9.45 7.90
C THR A 475 -14.30 -8.68 7.19
N ASN A 476 -14.73 -7.54 7.75
CA ASN A 476 -15.85 -6.70 7.32
C ASN A 476 -15.89 -6.42 5.81
N ARG A 477 -14.73 -6.23 5.19
CA ARG A 477 -14.62 -5.89 3.77
C ARG A 477 -14.86 -7.09 2.86
N GLY A 478 -14.70 -8.31 3.40
CA GLY A 478 -14.83 -9.55 2.65
C GLY A 478 -13.72 -9.80 1.62
N PRO A 479 -13.86 -10.85 0.81
CA PRO A 479 -12.86 -11.27 -0.17
C PRO A 479 -12.49 -10.16 -1.16
N SER A 480 -11.19 -9.99 -1.38
CA SER A 480 -10.62 -8.95 -2.23
C SER A 480 -9.28 -9.38 -2.84
N ILE A 481 -8.45 -8.43 -3.25
CA ILE A 481 -7.13 -8.69 -3.83
C ILE A 481 -6.08 -8.97 -2.75
N ALA A 482 -5.11 -9.84 -3.05
CA ALA A 482 -4.09 -10.27 -2.08
C ALA A 482 -3.31 -9.11 -1.45
N VAL A 483 -2.97 -8.07 -2.23
CA VAL A 483 -2.24 -6.90 -1.72
C VAL A 483 -3.04 -6.08 -0.69
N ARG A 484 -4.39 -6.12 -0.72
CA ARG A 484 -5.23 -5.50 0.30
C ARG A 484 -5.19 -6.33 1.59
N ALA A 485 -5.29 -7.65 1.49
CA ALA A 485 -5.16 -8.54 2.64
C ALA A 485 -3.79 -8.36 3.34
N ILE A 486 -2.72 -8.12 2.56
CA ILE A 486 -1.38 -7.77 3.08
C ILE A 486 -1.41 -6.41 3.81
N GLY A 487 -2.04 -5.39 3.23
CA GLY A 487 -2.16 -4.07 3.87
C GLY A 487 -2.89 -4.15 5.22
N GLU A 488 -4.04 -4.82 5.27
CA GLU A 488 -4.79 -5.05 6.50
C GLU A 488 -3.99 -5.86 7.55
N ALA A 489 -3.18 -6.81 7.10
CA ALA A 489 -2.30 -7.58 7.97
C ALA A 489 -1.17 -6.74 8.57
N ASN A 490 -0.62 -5.78 7.82
CA ASN A 490 0.37 -4.82 8.33
C ASN A 490 -0.25 -3.91 9.41
N ASP A 491 -1.50 -3.50 9.21
CA ASP A 491 -2.25 -2.73 10.19
C ASP A 491 -2.49 -3.57 11.46
N ALA A 492 -2.95 -4.81 11.30
CA ALA A 492 -3.14 -5.74 12.41
C ALA A 492 -1.83 -6.02 13.18
N ALA A 493 -0.71 -6.24 12.49
CA ALA A 493 0.59 -6.42 13.12
C ALA A 493 1.04 -5.18 13.90
N THR A 494 0.72 -3.99 13.39
CA THR A 494 1.01 -2.72 14.09
C THR A 494 0.14 -2.58 15.35
N ALA A 495 -1.13 -2.93 15.28
CA ALA A 495 -2.05 -2.89 16.42
C ALA A 495 -1.68 -3.95 17.48
N ILE A 496 -1.31 -5.16 17.07
CA ILE A 496 -0.86 -6.23 17.97
C ILE A 496 0.42 -5.81 18.70
N ASP A 497 1.42 -5.27 18.01
CA ASP A 497 2.65 -4.78 18.62
C ASP A 497 2.37 -3.67 19.66
N ALA A 498 1.45 -2.73 19.33
CA ALA A 498 1.04 -1.70 20.26
C ALA A 498 0.30 -2.27 21.48
N TYR A 499 -0.60 -3.24 21.29
CA TYR A 499 -1.31 -3.94 22.35
C TYR A 499 -0.34 -4.64 23.32
N LEU A 500 0.59 -5.42 22.77
CA LEU A 500 1.59 -6.17 23.56
C LEU A 500 2.55 -5.25 24.33
N ALA A 501 2.77 -4.04 23.83
CA ALA A 501 3.58 -3.00 24.49
C ALA A 501 2.76 -2.08 25.43
N GLY A 502 1.44 -2.28 25.56
CA GLY A 502 0.55 -1.41 26.35
C GLY A 502 0.42 0.00 25.79
N ARG A 503 0.60 0.18 24.47
CA ARG A 503 0.48 1.46 23.77
C ARG A 503 -0.90 1.63 23.11
N ASP A 504 -1.25 2.86 22.71
CA ASP A 504 -2.45 3.11 21.91
C ASP A 504 -2.41 2.34 20.59
N MET A 505 -3.41 1.49 20.37
CA MET A 505 -3.54 0.64 19.17
C MET A 505 -4.13 1.38 17.96
N LYS A 506 -4.55 2.64 18.11
CA LYS A 506 -5.24 3.35 17.05
C LYS A 506 -4.36 3.53 15.82
N ILE A 507 -4.75 2.90 14.72
CA ILE A 507 -4.11 3.06 13.42
C ILE A 507 -4.64 4.36 12.82
N LYS A 508 -3.77 5.37 12.73
CA LYS A 508 -4.09 6.64 12.08
C LYS A 508 -3.51 6.64 10.69
N ALA A 509 -4.36 6.77 9.68
CA ALA A 509 -3.88 7.02 8.33
C ALA A 509 -3.15 8.37 8.30
N PRO A 510 -1.84 8.41 7.98
CA PRO A 510 -1.13 9.67 7.92
C PRO A 510 -1.63 10.52 6.76
N TYR A 511 -1.70 11.83 7.00
CA TYR A 511 -1.98 12.77 5.93
C TYR A 511 -0.76 12.92 5.00
N TYR A 512 -1.04 12.94 3.70
CA TYR A 512 -0.08 13.28 2.64
C TYR A 512 -0.67 14.36 1.74
N SER A 513 0.14 15.35 1.39
CA SER A 513 -0.25 16.31 0.35
C SER A 513 -0.18 15.65 -1.02
N GLU A 514 -1.19 15.90 -1.84
CA GLU A 514 -1.28 15.41 -3.22
C GLU A 514 -1.70 16.56 -4.15
N ARG A 515 -1.05 16.63 -5.32
CA ARG A 515 -1.36 17.62 -6.36
C ARG A 515 -2.32 17.06 -7.41
N LYS A 516 -3.21 17.92 -7.89
CA LYS A 516 -3.90 17.69 -9.16
C LYS A 516 -2.99 18.18 -10.28
N VAL A 517 -2.70 17.32 -11.24
CA VAL A 517 -1.84 17.60 -12.40
C VAL A 517 -2.60 17.32 -13.69
N THR A 518 -2.20 17.99 -14.77
CA THR A 518 -2.76 17.78 -16.11
C THR A 518 -1.69 17.26 -17.07
N ALA A 519 -2.07 16.77 -18.24
CA ALA A 519 -1.14 16.26 -19.24
C ALA A 519 -0.18 17.35 -19.75
N GLU A 520 -0.63 18.62 -19.77
CA GLU A 520 0.18 19.76 -20.23
C GLU A 520 1.44 19.95 -19.34
N GLU A 521 1.39 19.60 -18.05
CA GLU A 521 2.56 19.68 -17.17
C GLU A 521 3.67 18.68 -17.52
N PHE A 522 3.36 17.70 -18.36
CA PHE A 522 4.29 16.66 -18.82
C PHE A 522 4.56 16.71 -20.32
N ALA A 523 4.13 17.77 -21.02
CA ALA A 523 4.27 17.89 -22.48
C ALA A 523 5.74 17.93 -22.96
N ASP A 524 6.67 18.30 -22.09
CA ASP A 524 8.11 18.34 -22.34
C ASP A 524 8.81 16.99 -22.06
N ARG A 525 8.07 15.98 -21.60
CA ARG A 525 8.64 14.66 -21.30
C ARG A 525 8.81 13.83 -22.54
N GLU A 526 9.96 13.16 -22.64
CA GLU A 526 10.22 12.19 -23.71
C GLU A 526 9.22 11.03 -23.63
N LYS A 527 8.63 10.69 -24.77
CA LYS A 527 7.75 9.53 -24.90
C LYS A 527 8.59 8.28 -25.14
N LEU A 528 8.52 7.36 -24.20
CA LEU A 528 9.20 6.08 -24.23
C LEU A 528 8.15 4.96 -24.17
N PRO A 529 8.15 4.00 -25.09
CA PRO A 529 7.18 2.91 -25.08
C PRO A 529 7.32 2.09 -23.79
N ARG A 530 6.18 1.59 -23.29
CA ARG A 530 6.17 0.60 -22.21
C ARG A 530 6.87 -0.67 -22.68
N ALA A 531 7.72 -1.25 -21.84
CA ALA A 531 8.37 -2.51 -22.16
C ALA A 531 7.35 -3.65 -22.19
N GLU A 532 7.39 -4.45 -23.24
CA GLU A 532 6.54 -5.62 -23.43
C GLU A 532 7.27 -6.88 -22.98
N MET A 533 6.61 -7.69 -22.18
CA MET A 533 7.11 -9.00 -21.77
C MET A 533 6.70 -10.04 -22.81
N SER A 534 7.61 -10.97 -23.07
CA SER A 534 7.27 -12.11 -23.91
C SER A 534 6.34 -13.08 -23.17
N CYS A 535 5.30 -13.53 -23.88
CA CYS A 535 4.42 -14.60 -23.45
C CYS A 535 4.68 -15.86 -24.26
N LYS A 536 4.41 -17.03 -23.68
CA LYS A 536 4.44 -18.29 -24.41
C LYS A 536 3.32 -18.34 -25.44
N ASP A 537 3.59 -19.00 -26.56
CA ASP A 537 2.62 -19.19 -27.65
C ASP A 537 1.31 -19.83 -27.13
N PRO A 538 0.12 -19.33 -27.54
CA PRO A 538 -1.16 -19.87 -27.11
C PRO A 538 -1.34 -21.37 -27.34
N ALA A 539 -0.85 -21.91 -28.45
CA ALA A 539 -0.95 -23.33 -28.75
C ALA A 539 -0.10 -24.18 -27.78
N TYR A 540 1.06 -23.65 -27.35
CA TYR A 540 1.91 -24.30 -26.36
C TYR A 540 1.25 -24.29 -24.98
N ARG A 541 0.78 -23.11 -24.52
CA ARG A 541 0.32 -22.94 -23.15
C ARG A 541 -1.02 -23.63 -22.83
N LYS A 542 -1.83 -23.95 -23.87
CA LYS A 542 -3.07 -24.76 -23.73
C LYS A 542 -2.84 -26.16 -23.15
N GLY A 543 -1.71 -26.77 -23.45
CA GLY A 543 -1.43 -28.17 -23.15
C GLY A 543 -0.64 -28.40 -21.86
N ASN A 544 -0.29 -27.36 -21.11
CA ASN A 544 0.55 -27.50 -19.93
C ASN A 544 0.25 -26.41 -18.86
N PHE A 545 0.87 -26.55 -17.68
CA PHE A 545 0.75 -25.61 -16.56
C PHE A 545 2.01 -24.78 -16.34
N ASP A 546 2.92 -24.70 -17.30
CA ASP A 546 4.11 -23.85 -17.23
C ASP A 546 3.73 -22.38 -17.15
N ALA A 547 4.59 -21.57 -16.51
CA ALA A 547 4.37 -20.12 -16.43
C ALA A 547 4.16 -19.50 -17.81
N VAL A 548 3.10 -18.73 -17.98
CA VAL A 548 2.71 -18.12 -19.28
C VAL A 548 3.62 -16.95 -19.62
N ILE A 549 3.93 -16.10 -18.64
CA ILE A 549 4.73 -14.87 -18.82
C ILE A 549 6.18 -15.18 -18.45
N ASN A 550 7.11 -14.81 -19.35
CA ASN A 550 8.55 -15.02 -19.14
C ASN A 550 9.20 -13.95 -18.24
N GLY A 551 8.52 -12.82 -17.99
CA GLY A 551 9.08 -11.69 -17.26
C GLY A 551 9.91 -10.75 -18.12
N PHE A 552 10.59 -9.81 -17.47
CA PHE A 552 11.53 -8.89 -18.12
C PHE A 552 12.95 -9.46 -18.20
N THR A 553 13.68 -9.12 -19.25
CA THR A 553 15.13 -9.16 -19.25
C THR A 553 15.69 -8.00 -18.41
N ASP A 554 16.96 -8.06 -18.01
CA ASP A 554 17.62 -6.96 -17.28
C ASP A 554 17.51 -5.63 -18.05
N GLU A 555 17.80 -5.62 -19.32
CA GLU A 555 17.72 -4.42 -20.15
C GLU A 555 16.29 -3.84 -20.19
N GLN A 556 15.30 -4.70 -20.40
CA GLN A 556 13.89 -4.28 -20.41
C GLN A 556 13.46 -3.68 -19.07
N ALA A 557 13.82 -4.33 -17.96
CA ALA A 557 13.46 -3.87 -16.62
C ALA A 557 14.11 -2.51 -16.29
N ARG A 558 15.41 -2.32 -16.62
CA ARG A 558 16.09 -1.04 -16.37
C ARG A 558 15.46 0.08 -17.18
N LYS A 559 15.23 -0.12 -18.48
CA LYS A 559 14.58 0.86 -19.36
C LYS A 559 13.16 1.18 -18.92
N GLU A 560 12.38 0.18 -18.49
CA GLU A 560 11.04 0.39 -17.98
C GLU A 560 11.06 1.20 -16.68
N ALA A 561 11.98 0.90 -15.77
CA ALA A 561 12.11 1.63 -14.51
C ALA A 561 12.57 3.09 -14.71
N GLU A 562 13.41 3.39 -15.72
CA GLU A 562 13.85 4.75 -16.09
C GLU A 562 12.71 5.65 -16.58
N ARG A 563 11.60 5.08 -17.04
CA ARG A 563 10.41 5.84 -17.44
C ARG A 563 9.72 6.53 -16.25
N CYS A 564 10.07 6.20 -15.00
CA CYS A 564 9.45 6.75 -13.81
C CYS A 564 9.60 8.28 -13.74
N LEU A 565 8.49 9.00 -13.54
CA LEU A 565 8.46 10.46 -13.40
C LEU A 565 8.89 10.96 -12.01
N GLU A 566 9.14 10.06 -11.07
CA GLU A 566 9.54 10.39 -9.68
C GLU A 566 8.60 11.44 -9.05
N CYS A 567 7.28 11.18 -9.07
CA CYS A 567 6.23 12.15 -8.72
C CYS A 567 6.24 12.59 -7.26
N GLY A 568 6.67 11.74 -6.33
CA GLY A 568 6.68 12.02 -4.88
C GLY A 568 7.88 12.87 -4.46
N CYS A 569 7.84 13.36 -3.22
CA CYS A 569 8.92 14.11 -2.64
C CYS A 569 10.07 13.21 -2.21
N HIS A 570 11.28 13.47 -2.68
CA HIS A 570 12.46 12.69 -2.32
C HIS A 570 12.92 12.89 -0.86
N ASP A 571 12.59 14.04 -0.26
CA ASP A 571 12.92 14.37 1.13
C ASP A 571 11.72 14.13 2.08
N PHE A 572 10.80 13.27 1.67
CA PHE A 572 9.58 12.99 2.44
C PHE A 572 9.89 12.50 3.85
N SER A 573 10.87 11.61 4.02
CA SER A 573 11.24 11.02 5.32
C SER A 573 11.73 12.07 6.32
N ASP A 574 12.41 13.12 5.83
CA ASP A 574 13.00 14.18 6.64
C ASP A 574 12.13 15.45 6.71
N CYS A 575 10.97 15.43 6.06
CA CYS A 575 10.08 16.59 5.97
C CYS A 575 9.42 16.93 7.31
N LYS A 576 9.95 17.96 8.00
CA LYS A 576 9.41 18.44 9.29
C LYS A 576 7.97 18.94 9.17
N LEU A 577 7.57 19.49 8.01
CA LEU A 577 6.20 19.99 7.82
C LEU A 577 5.17 18.87 7.87
N VAL A 578 5.34 17.80 7.09
CA VAL A 578 4.40 16.67 7.09
C VAL A 578 4.42 15.92 8.42
N HIS A 579 5.61 15.80 9.05
CA HIS A 579 5.72 15.21 10.37
C HIS A 579 4.87 15.96 11.41
N HIS A 580 5.03 17.29 11.50
CA HIS A 580 4.23 18.09 12.45
C HIS A 580 2.75 18.14 12.07
N THR A 581 2.40 18.13 10.78
CA THR A 581 1.03 18.05 10.29
C THR A 581 0.34 16.80 10.85
N ASN A 582 1.00 15.65 10.79
CA ASN A 582 0.48 14.40 11.34
C ASN A 582 0.48 14.38 12.88
N LEU A 583 1.54 14.88 13.53
CA LEU A 583 1.65 14.93 14.99
C LEU A 583 0.50 15.73 15.64
N TYR A 584 0.13 16.84 15.02
CA TYR A 584 -0.94 17.72 15.54
C TYR A 584 -2.30 17.46 14.90
N GLU A 585 -2.45 16.46 14.04
CA GLU A 585 -3.71 16.10 13.36
C GLU A 585 -4.42 17.34 12.77
N VAL A 586 -3.70 18.10 11.97
CA VAL A 586 -4.21 19.33 11.37
C VAL A 586 -5.23 19.03 10.26
N ASN A 587 -6.10 19.99 9.96
CA ASN A 587 -6.98 19.96 8.79
C ASN A 587 -6.42 20.86 7.67
N PRO A 588 -5.67 20.34 6.70
CA PRO A 588 -5.04 21.15 5.65
C PRO A 588 -6.03 21.87 4.73
N GLY A 589 -7.28 21.39 4.67
CA GLY A 589 -8.34 22.00 3.88
C GLY A 589 -9.03 23.19 4.54
N ARG A 590 -8.77 23.47 5.82
CA ARG A 590 -9.47 24.51 6.58
C ARG A 590 -9.31 25.91 5.99
N PHE A 591 -8.12 26.24 5.50
CA PHE A 591 -7.79 27.54 4.89
C PHE A 591 -7.47 27.37 3.38
N ALA A 592 -8.05 26.36 2.74
CA ALA A 592 -7.84 26.12 1.32
C ALA A 592 -8.31 27.32 0.48
N GLY A 593 -7.50 27.72 -0.48
CA GLY A 593 -7.73 28.85 -1.36
C GLY A 593 -6.72 28.84 -2.51
N ASP A 594 -6.44 30.03 -3.05
CA ASP A 594 -5.44 30.19 -4.11
C ASP A 594 -4.05 29.83 -3.58
N LYS A 595 -3.30 29.07 -4.37
CA LYS A 595 -1.90 28.72 -4.10
C LYS A 595 -0.94 29.56 -4.93
N ARG A 596 0.26 29.75 -4.43
CA ARG A 596 1.32 30.39 -5.21
C ARG A 596 1.60 29.56 -6.47
N LYS A 597 1.70 30.23 -7.61
CA LYS A 597 2.12 29.59 -8.85
C LYS A 597 3.61 29.28 -8.77
N ALA A 598 3.99 28.03 -9.03
CA ALA A 598 5.39 27.65 -9.14
C ALA A 598 6.07 28.40 -10.30
N GLY A 599 7.26 28.93 -10.05
CA GLY A 599 8.06 29.58 -11.10
C GLY A 599 8.62 28.57 -12.10
N SER A 600 8.98 29.07 -13.29
CA SER A 600 9.56 28.25 -14.36
C SER A 600 11.02 27.81 -14.11
N GLU A 601 11.75 28.48 -13.23
CA GLU A 601 13.16 28.20 -12.95
C GLU A 601 13.35 27.15 -11.87
N LYS A 602 13.56 25.91 -12.29
CA LYS A 602 13.60 24.74 -11.41
C LYS A 602 14.99 24.35 -10.91
N LYS A 603 16.09 24.92 -11.46
CA LYS A 603 17.46 24.53 -11.10
C LYS A 603 18.29 25.71 -10.62
N LEU A 604 19.07 25.46 -9.59
CA LEU A 604 20.15 26.32 -9.12
C LEU A 604 21.43 25.47 -9.11
N VAL A 605 22.15 25.45 -10.23
CA VAL A 605 23.34 24.61 -10.47
C VAL A 605 23.05 23.14 -10.19
N VAL A 606 23.46 22.63 -9.02
CA VAL A 606 23.25 21.22 -8.56
C VAL A 606 22.06 21.07 -7.60
N ILE A 607 21.27 22.13 -7.41
CA ILE A 607 20.13 22.13 -6.50
C ILE A 607 18.84 22.32 -7.29
N GLU A 608 17.93 21.38 -7.17
CA GLU A 608 16.55 21.55 -7.65
C GLU A 608 15.78 22.45 -6.70
N ARG A 609 15.00 23.39 -7.24
CA ARG A 609 14.09 24.27 -6.51
C ARG A 609 12.65 23.97 -6.88
N ASN A 610 11.81 23.72 -5.87
CA ASN A 610 10.38 23.61 -6.03
C ASN A 610 9.69 24.68 -5.19
N GLU A 611 9.24 25.75 -5.84
CA GLU A 611 8.64 26.89 -5.18
C GLU A 611 7.28 26.56 -4.52
N GLY A 612 6.53 25.60 -5.06
CA GLY A 612 5.27 25.13 -4.48
C GLY A 612 5.44 24.45 -3.11
N LYS A 613 6.59 23.80 -2.88
CA LYS A 613 6.93 23.17 -1.60
C LYS A 613 7.49 24.15 -0.56
N CYS A 614 7.83 25.38 -0.97
CA CYS A 614 8.50 26.35 -0.12
C CYS A 614 7.50 27.02 0.85
N ILE A 615 7.77 26.97 2.15
CA ILE A 615 6.98 27.64 3.21
C ILE A 615 7.53 29.02 3.58
N LEU A 616 8.43 29.59 2.80
CA LEU A 616 9.05 30.89 3.02
C LEU A 616 9.67 31.08 4.42
N CYS A 617 10.19 30.01 5.03
CA CYS A 617 10.77 30.06 6.37
C CYS A 617 12.11 30.85 6.44
N GLY A 618 12.73 31.18 5.32
CA GLY A 618 13.96 31.93 5.23
C GLY A 618 15.23 31.24 5.73
N LEU A 619 15.19 29.95 6.08
CA LEU A 619 16.38 29.21 6.56
C LEU A 619 17.50 29.20 5.51
N CYS A 620 17.17 28.88 4.26
CA CYS A 620 18.15 28.81 3.18
C CYS A 620 18.82 30.16 2.91
N VAL A 621 18.08 31.27 3.05
CA VAL A 621 18.65 32.64 2.91
C VAL A 621 19.67 32.90 4.02
N ARG A 622 19.27 32.67 5.29
CA ARG A 622 20.13 32.88 6.45
C ARG A 622 21.35 31.96 6.47
N VAL A 623 21.21 30.70 6.11
CA VAL A 623 22.34 29.77 6.00
C VAL A 623 23.30 30.22 4.89
N CYS A 624 22.79 30.72 3.75
CA CYS A 624 23.62 31.24 2.68
C CYS A 624 24.41 32.50 3.12
N GLU A 625 23.80 33.38 3.92
CA GLU A 625 24.41 34.61 4.41
C GLU A 625 25.31 34.37 5.65
N GLU A 626 24.80 33.71 6.69
CA GLU A 626 25.42 33.66 8.01
C GLU A 626 26.39 32.47 8.17
N VAL A 627 26.19 31.36 7.44
CA VAL A 627 27.02 30.17 7.53
C VAL A 627 27.96 30.00 6.34
N ALA A 628 27.42 30.11 5.12
CA ALA A 628 28.20 30.00 3.89
C ALA A 628 28.91 31.34 3.50
N HIS A 629 28.48 32.47 4.07
CA HIS A 629 28.98 33.82 3.81
C HIS A 629 28.92 34.24 2.33
N GLU A 630 28.02 33.65 1.55
CA GLU A 630 27.86 33.96 0.11
C GLU A 630 26.76 34.97 -0.15
N GLY A 631 25.69 35.03 0.67
CA GLY A 631 24.57 35.97 0.52
C GLY A 631 23.91 35.95 -0.84
N LEU A 632 23.89 34.78 -1.52
CA LEU A 632 23.39 34.64 -2.88
C LEU A 632 21.86 34.58 -2.94
N LEU A 633 21.24 33.95 -1.95
CA LEU A 633 19.79 33.72 -1.91
C LEU A 633 19.09 34.86 -1.17
N GLY A 634 17.98 35.34 -1.74
CA GLY A 634 17.12 36.36 -1.15
C GLY A 634 15.64 36.06 -1.35
N LEU A 635 14.80 36.84 -0.64
CA LEU A 635 13.36 36.89 -0.84
C LEU A 635 13.05 37.88 -1.96
N VAL A 636 12.58 37.42 -3.10
CA VAL A 636 12.30 38.23 -4.28
C VAL A 636 10.78 38.23 -4.56
N GLY A 637 10.25 39.41 -4.91
CA GLY A 637 8.81 39.61 -5.11
C GLY A 637 8.06 40.04 -3.84
N ARG A 638 6.73 40.13 -3.91
CA ARG A 638 5.84 40.50 -2.79
C ARG A 638 4.58 39.67 -2.78
N GLY A 639 4.02 39.42 -1.57
CA GLY A 639 2.79 38.64 -1.41
C GLY A 639 2.88 37.26 -2.04
N PHE A 640 1.90 36.86 -2.82
CA PHE A 640 1.85 35.57 -3.51
C PHE A 640 2.93 35.36 -4.59
N THR A 641 3.65 36.41 -5.00
CA THR A 641 4.77 36.30 -5.94
C THR A 641 6.12 36.20 -5.23
N THR A 642 6.13 36.14 -3.89
CA THR A 642 7.38 36.00 -3.12
C THR A 642 7.98 34.62 -3.33
N VAL A 643 9.25 34.59 -3.73
CA VAL A 643 10.03 33.37 -3.95
C VAL A 643 11.42 33.50 -3.36
N ILE A 644 12.07 32.39 -3.08
CA ILE A 644 13.49 32.35 -2.70
C ILE A 644 14.29 32.04 -3.96
N LYS A 645 15.16 32.98 -4.37
CA LYS A 645 16.06 32.79 -5.50
C LYS A 645 17.28 33.71 -5.40
N PRO A 646 18.31 33.50 -6.22
CA PRO A 646 19.36 34.49 -6.37
C PRO A 646 18.79 35.82 -6.85
N GLU A 647 19.14 36.91 -6.18
CA GLU A 647 18.75 38.28 -6.61
C GLU A 647 19.48 38.68 -7.87
N PHE A 648 20.76 38.32 -7.96
CA PHE A 648 21.62 38.55 -9.10
C PHE A 648 22.18 37.25 -9.63
N ARG A 649 22.32 37.13 -10.96
CA ARG A 649 22.95 35.97 -11.60
C ARG A 649 24.47 36.16 -11.65
N ASP A 650 25.10 36.07 -10.50
CA ASP A 650 26.55 36.07 -10.38
C ASP A 650 27.08 34.64 -10.67
N SER A 651 27.72 34.48 -11.84
CA SER A 651 28.20 33.16 -12.30
C SER A 651 29.31 32.61 -11.42
N GLU A 652 30.14 33.43 -10.82
CA GLU A 652 31.23 33.00 -9.93
C GLU A 652 30.66 32.47 -8.62
N LYS A 653 29.72 33.18 -8.00
CA LYS A 653 29.05 32.73 -6.78
C LYS A 653 28.19 31.50 -7.02
N LEU A 654 27.52 31.39 -8.17
CA LEU A 654 26.74 30.22 -8.52
C LEU A 654 27.59 28.94 -8.61
N THR A 655 28.84 29.05 -9.09
CA THR A 655 29.77 27.91 -9.15
C THR A 655 30.06 27.34 -7.77
N LYS A 656 30.20 28.18 -6.73
CA LYS A 656 30.42 27.75 -5.35
C LYS A 656 29.25 26.96 -4.77
N CYS A 657 28.03 27.17 -5.27
CA CYS A 657 26.86 26.42 -4.83
C CYS A 657 26.98 24.91 -5.12
N ALA A 658 27.76 24.52 -6.13
CA ALA A 658 27.97 23.09 -6.46
C ALA A 658 28.61 22.31 -5.32
N ASP A 659 29.50 22.95 -4.55
CA ASP A 659 30.22 22.34 -3.44
C ASP A 659 29.51 22.59 -2.09
N CYS A 660 28.94 23.79 -1.89
CA CYS A 660 28.39 24.25 -0.62
C CYS A 660 27.16 23.46 -0.17
N LYS A 661 26.09 23.42 -0.98
CA LYS A 661 24.80 22.69 -0.74
C LYS A 661 24.09 22.99 0.61
N ALA A 662 24.60 23.90 1.43
CA ALA A 662 24.15 24.14 2.81
C ALA A 662 22.65 24.53 2.90
N CYS A 663 22.14 25.29 1.92
CA CYS A 663 20.74 25.70 1.86
C CYS A 663 19.77 24.52 1.63
N ALA A 664 20.20 23.50 0.88
CA ALA A 664 19.38 22.29 0.66
C ALA A 664 19.30 21.44 1.94
N TYR A 665 20.42 21.23 2.64
CA TYR A 665 20.42 20.52 3.93
C TYR A 665 19.61 21.22 5.03
N ALA A 666 19.49 22.54 4.97
CA ALA A 666 18.71 23.32 5.92
C ALA A 666 17.21 23.38 5.61
N CYS A 667 16.77 22.92 4.44
CA CYS A 667 15.38 23.04 4.00
C CYS A 667 14.47 22.07 4.78
N PRO A 668 13.42 22.56 5.50
CA PRO A 668 12.57 21.72 6.32
C PRO A 668 11.43 21.01 5.55
N THR A 669 11.32 21.24 4.22
CA THR A 669 10.17 20.79 3.41
C THR A 669 10.55 20.16 2.08
N GLY A 670 11.83 19.95 1.80
CA GLY A 670 12.29 19.43 0.50
C GLY A 670 12.02 20.38 -0.69
N ALA A 671 11.84 21.67 -0.44
CA ALA A 671 11.71 22.67 -1.50
C ALA A 671 13.06 22.95 -2.23
N LEU A 672 14.18 22.62 -1.60
CA LEU A 672 15.52 22.63 -2.17
C LEU A 672 16.10 21.22 -2.04
N LYS A 673 16.51 20.65 -3.17
CA LYS A 673 17.03 19.27 -3.24
C LYS A 673 18.35 19.25 -4.01
N ILE A 674 19.29 18.47 -3.53
CA ILE A 674 20.54 18.22 -4.25
C ILE A 674 20.26 17.27 -5.40
N LEU A 675 20.62 17.68 -6.62
CA LEU A 675 20.59 16.81 -7.80
C LEU A 675 21.75 15.80 -7.70
N LYS A 676 21.45 14.54 -7.84
CA LYS A 676 22.44 13.45 -7.92
C LYS A 676 23.05 13.37 -9.30
#